data_bd8c9d16424601a510b7af91ebad9725
#
_entry.id   bd8c9d16424601a510b7af91ebad9725
#
_cell.length_a   1.000
_cell.length_b   1.000
_cell.length_c   1.000
_cell.angle_alpha   90.00
_cell.angle_beta   90.00
_cell.angle_gamma   90.00
#
_symmetry.space_group_name_H-M   'P 1'
#
loop_
_entity.id
_entity.type
_entity.pdbx_description
1 polymer ?
#
loop_
_entity_poly.entity_id
_entity_poly.type
_entity_poly.pdbx_seq_one_letter_code
_entity_poly.pdbx_strand_id
1 'polypeptide(L)'
;MQGWAIVIVALAYVSLLFAIASLGDRYAARNRSDRARPIIYGLSLAIYCTSWTFFGSVGLASERNWEFLAIYFGPVLVFVFGFPVIRKIIRLAKSEKITSIADFLAARYGKSFAVASIATIIATLGTIPYIALQLKAVSDSVSLMVEHYNGRPPAADLFIGDISLIVAMLLAVFAVLFGTRHADATEHQNGLVLAVAVESVVKLAAFLALGISVTFFFFDGPADLFKRTAENADVAAALGYRTSLGTWVVLTTLSGFAIIMLPRQFYVTIVENRAEEELKTASWLFPLYLVLINLFVVPIAFAGLATVGDRTTSDLYVLSLPLLQGNDLLALAAFVGGLSAATAMVIVASVALSIMISNDLAIPLFLRRYLRPDYREKADLTATILNIRRAAIFMVLFVAFLYYRETTQNTRLAAIGLISFAAIAQFAPALFGGLIWRGANARGATMGMIAGCATWAYTLLLPSLAPPETEILRTGLFGIADLRPQALFGTVAEPINHGVMWSLAINTLFFVFGSLSRQAYPLERIQAALFVPRDTNPRPVLRRFRTAVTVNDLKDTIGRYLGVERTERSFQSYQDKEGILLTGTEQASMPVIRFSEQLLASAVGSSSSRLILSLMFQRNDRSARDALRLLDDASEALQQNRDLLQTALDQMEEGITVFDKDLRLICWNRQYRSLFGLPD
;
A
#
# COMPACT_ATOMS: atom_id res chain seq x y z
N MET A 1 -38.38 -0.95 -7.35
CA MET A 1 -37.82 -2.10 -6.55
C MET A 1 -38.16 -1.93 -5.08
N GLN A 2 -38.19 -2.99 -4.27
CA GLN A 2 -38.36 -2.85 -2.80
C GLN A 2 -36.94 -2.70 -2.16
N GLY A 3 -36.81 -1.90 -1.10
CA GLY A 3 -35.49 -1.59 -0.49
C GLY A 3 -34.70 -2.81 -0.02
N TRP A 4 -35.35 -3.91 0.38
CA TRP A 4 -34.67 -5.16 0.73
C TRP A 4 -33.97 -5.84 -0.49
N ALA A 5 -34.44 -5.59 -1.71
CA ALA A 5 -33.82 -6.13 -2.93
C ALA A 5 -32.38 -5.57 -3.11
N ILE A 6 -32.14 -4.33 -2.70
CA ILE A 6 -30.81 -3.69 -2.77
C ILE A 6 -29.83 -4.44 -1.86
N VAL A 7 -30.27 -4.78 -0.64
CA VAL A 7 -29.43 -5.53 0.32
C VAL A 7 -29.14 -6.93 -0.23
N ILE A 8 -30.12 -7.61 -0.83
CA ILE A 8 -29.91 -8.93 -1.45
C ILE A 8 -28.94 -8.84 -2.60
N VAL A 9 -29.03 -7.82 -3.47
CA VAL A 9 -28.09 -7.65 -4.59
C VAL A 9 -26.67 -7.39 -4.05
N ALA A 10 -26.52 -6.57 -3.02
CA ALA A 10 -25.22 -6.33 -2.40
C ALA A 10 -24.62 -7.63 -1.83
N LEU A 11 -25.41 -8.41 -1.08
CA LEU A 11 -24.98 -9.68 -0.52
C LEU A 11 -24.66 -10.72 -1.60
N ALA A 12 -25.48 -10.80 -2.66
CA ALA A 12 -25.26 -11.69 -3.80
C ALA A 12 -23.97 -11.33 -4.53
N TYR A 13 -23.71 -10.03 -4.73
CA TYR A 13 -22.47 -9.54 -5.33
C TYR A 13 -21.23 -9.92 -4.51
N VAL A 14 -21.25 -9.65 -3.20
CA VAL A 14 -20.17 -10.02 -2.29
C VAL A 14 -19.95 -11.54 -2.27
N SER A 15 -21.05 -12.33 -2.27
CA SER A 15 -20.98 -13.79 -2.32
C SER A 15 -20.39 -14.29 -3.65
N LEU A 16 -20.70 -13.63 -4.77
CA LEU A 16 -20.11 -13.94 -6.09
C LEU A 16 -18.60 -13.67 -6.08
N LEU A 17 -18.15 -12.56 -5.51
CA LEU A 17 -16.71 -12.26 -5.36
C LEU A 17 -16.02 -13.33 -4.50
N PHE A 18 -16.69 -13.79 -3.45
CA PHE A 18 -16.22 -14.90 -2.63
C PHE A 18 -16.04 -16.18 -3.45
N ALA A 19 -17.00 -16.53 -4.27
CA ALA A 19 -16.92 -17.69 -5.15
C ALA A 19 -15.77 -17.55 -6.16
N ILE A 20 -15.62 -16.38 -6.80
CA ILE A 20 -14.54 -16.09 -7.75
C ILE A 20 -13.17 -16.22 -7.09
N ALA A 21 -12.97 -15.64 -5.90
CA ALA A 21 -11.71 -15.75 -5.18
C ALA A 21 -11.38 -17.20 -4.80
N SER A 22 -12.38 -17.96 -4.31
CA SER A 22 -12.21 -19.38 -3.97
C SER A 22 -11.88 -20.25 -5.18
N LEU A 23 -12.52 -19.99 -6.33
CA LEU A 23 -12.24 -20.67 -7.59
C LEU A 23 -10.85 -20.31 -8.13
N GLY A 24 -10.46 -19.05 -8.02
CA GLY A 24 -9.13 -18.56 -8.40
C GLY A 24 -8.00 -19.26 -7.68
N ASP A 25 -8.12 -19.45 -6.36
CA ASP A 25 -7.14 -20.20 -5.57
C ASP A 25 -7.05 -21.67 -6.01
N ARG A 26 -8.19 -22.32 -6.25
CA ARG A 26 -8.23 -23.73 -6.74
C ARG A 26 -7.64 -23.88 -8.15
N TYR A 27 -7.92 -22.92 -9.03
CA TYR A 27 -7.40 -22.92 -10.41
C TYR A 27 -5.89 -22.72 -10.42
N ALA A 28 -5.38 -21.76 -9.65
CA ALA A 28 -3.95 -21.48 -9.54
C ALA A 28 -3.15 -22.67 -8.96
N ALA A 29 -3.75 -23.44 -8.06
CA ALA A 29 -3.15 -24.66 -7.52
C ALA A 29 -3.00 -25.78 -8.58
N ARG A 30 -3.84 -25.80 -9.61
CA ARG A 30 -3.83 -26.83 -10.68
C ARG A 30 -2.98 -26.45 -11.89
N ASN A 31 -2.92 -25.16 -12.25
CA ASN A 31 -2.25 -24.67 -13.47
C ASN A 31 -1.05 -23.79 -13.12
N ARG A 32 0.18 -24.26 -13.41
CA ARG A 32 1.44 -23.49 -13.21
C ARG A 32 1.70 -22.42 -14.28
N SER A 33 1.12 -22.53 -15.47
CA SER A 33 1.29 -21.59 -16.58
C SER A 33 -0.02 -20.86 -16.85
N ASP A 34 -0.15 -19.65 -16.32
CA ASP A 34 -1.34 -18.81 -16.52
C ASP A 34 -1.00 -17.64 -17.46
N ARG A 35 -1.38 -17.78 -18.74
CA ARG A 35 -1.21 -16.73 -19.77
C ARG A 35 -2.03 -15.47 -19.46
N ALA A 36 -3.10 -15.59 -18.68
CA ALA A 36 -3.94 -14.45 -18.29
C ALA A 36 -3.36 -13.65 -17.11
N ARG A 37 -2.38 -14.20 -16.40
CA ARG A 37 -1.82 -13.59 -15.19
C ARG A 37 -1.32 -12.14 -15.37
N PRO A 38 -0.59 -11.75 -16.44
CA PRO A 38 -0.17 -10.38 -16.65
C PRO A 38 -1.35 -9.38 -16.79
N ILE A 39 -2.46 -9.83 -17.42
CA ILE A 39 -3.67 -9.01 -17.56
C ILE A 39 -4.39 -8.91 -16.21
N ILE A 40 -4.55 -10.03 -15.48
CA ILE A 40 -5.17 -10.06 -14.15
C ILE A 40 -4.38 -9.14 -13.20
N TYR A 41 -3.05 -9.21 -13.20
CA TYR A 41 -2.20 -8.32 -12.42
C TYR A 41 -2.37 -6.85 -12.84
N GLY A 42 -2.34 -6.53 -14.14
CA GLY A 42 -2.54 -5.17 -14.63
C GLY A 42 -3.91 -4.59 -14.24
N LEU A 43 -4.98 -5.39 -14.31
CA LEU A 43 -6.32 -5.00 -13.87
C LEU A 43 -6.43 -4.88 -12.35
N SER A 44 -5.72 -5.70 -11.58
CA SER A 44 -5.75 -5.60 -10.12
C SER A 44 -5.12 -4.30 -9.59
N LEU A 45 -4.21 -3.67 -10.34
CA LEU A 45 -3.68 -2.34 -10.00
C LEU A 45 -4.76 -1.25 -10.00
N ALA A 46 -5.86 -1.46 -10.72
CA ALA A 46 -7.02 -0.58 -10.70
C ALA A 46 -7.81 -0.58 -9.37
N ILE A 47 -7.32 -1.29 -8.34
CA ILE A 47 -7.68 -1.07 -6.93
C ILE A 47 -7.39 0.37 -6.49
N TYR A 48 -6.55 1.10 -7.23
CA TYR A 48 -6.36 2.54 -7.08
C TYR A 48 -7.66 3.32 -7.26
N CYS A 49 -8.49 2.91 -8.22
CA CYS A 49 -9.80 3.49 -8.50
C CYS A 49 -10.84 2.96 -7.50
N THR A 50 -11.09 3.72 -6.45
CA THR A 50 -12.00 3.42 -5.34
C THR A 50 -13.31 4.19 -5.46
N SER A 51 -14.15 4.23 -4.42
CA SER A 51 -15.32 5.10 -4.36
C SER A 51 -14.99 6.58 -4.57
N TRP A 52 -13.75 7.00 -4.23
CA TRP A 52 -13.27 8.33 -4.60
C TRP A 52 -13.32 8.55 -6.12
N THR A 53 -12.87 7.57 -6.91
CA THR A 53 -12.93 7.64 -8.38
C THR A 53 -14.36 7.56 -8.90
N PHE A 54 -15.17 6.65 -8.33
CA PHE A 54 -16.50 6.36 -8.85
C PHE A 54 -17.51 7.47 -8.53
N PHE A 55 -17.43 8.02 -7.33
CA PHE A 55 -18.32 9.05 -6.82
C PHE A 55 -17.63 10.41 -6.66
N GLY A 56 -16.55 10.46 -5.89
CA GLY A 56 -15.88 11.69 -5.51
C GLY A 56 -15.25 12.46 -6.69
N SER A 57 -14.85 11.79 -7.78
CA SER A 57 -14.38 12.48 -8.99
C SER A 57 -15.51 13.30 -9.64
N VAL A 58 -16.73 12.74 -9.66
CA VAL A 58 -17.92 13.42 -10.20
C VAL A 58 -18.28 14.61 -9.32
N GLY A 59 -18.28 14.42 -7.99
CA GLY A 59 -18.51 15.51 -7.03
C GLY A 59 -17.46 16.62 -7.17
N LEU A 60 -16.18 16.27 -7.31
CA LEU A 60 -15.13 17.27 -7.49
C LEU A 60 -15.24 17.99 -8.84
N ALA A 61 -15.57 17.27 -9.92
CA ALA A 61 -15.75 17.84 -11.24
C ALA A 61 -16.94 18.83 -11.30
N SER A 62 -17.99 18.61 -10.52
CA SER A 62 -19.13 19.50 -10.42
C SER A 62 -18.82 20.87 -9.80
N GLU A 63 -17.67 20.98 -9.09
CA GLU A 63 -17.23 22.25 -8.50
C GLU A 63 -16.01 22.85 -9.15
N ARG A 64 -15.01 21.97 -9.45
CA ARG A 64 -13.65 22.35 -9.81
C ARG A 64 -13.23 21.86 -11.20
N ASN A 65 -14.21 21.46 -12.02
CA ASN A 65 -14.01 21.04 -13.39
C ASN A 65 -12.93 19.96 -13.52
N TRP A 66 -11.82 20.24 -14.23
CA TRP A 66 -10.76 19.27 -14.54
C TRP A 66 -9.77 18.98 -13.40
N GLU A 67 -9.91 19.60 -12.22
CA GLU A 67 -8.94 19.43 -11.11
C GLU A 67 -8.76 17.97 -10.69
N PHE A 68 -9.83 17.17 -10.73
CA PHE A 68 -9.79 15.75 -10.38
C PHE A 68 -8.77 14.96 -11.21
N LEU A 69 -8.45 15.39 -12.45
CA LEU A 69 -7.48 14.71 -13.30
C LEU A 69 -6.07 14.69 -12.71
N ALA A 70 -5.70 15.68 -11.89
CA ALA A 70 -4.38 15.71 -11.23
C ALA A 70 -4.09 14.42 -10.42
N ILE A 71 -5.15 13.81 -9.86
CA ILE A 71 -5.05 12.56 -9.09
C ILE A 71 -4.73 11.34 -9.97
N TYR A 72 -5.01 11.39 -11.26
CA TYR A 72 -4.74 10.31 -12.21
C TYR A 72 -3.46 10.55 -13.00
N PHE A 73 -3.05 11.81 -13.16
CA PHE A 73 -1.79 12.18 -13.82
C PHE A 73 -0.59 11.58 -13.09
N GLY A 74 -0.54 11.67 -11.75
CA GLY A 74 0.56 11.10 -10.97
C GLY A 74 0.81 9.62 -11.23
N PRO A 75 -0.18 8.73 -11.06
CA PRO A 75 -0.05 7.31 -11.41
C PRO A 75 0.33 7.05 -12.87
N VAL A 76 -0.24 7.77 -13.82
CA VAL A 76 0.14 7.65 -15.25
C VAL A 76 1.62 7.97 -15.43
N LEU A 77 2.11 9.10 -14.89
CA LEU A 77 3.51 9.49 -14.97
C LEU A 77 4.43 8.44 -14.32
N VAL A 78 4.03 7.89 -13.18
CA VAL A 78 4.80 6.86 -12.47
C VAL A 78 4.89 5.56 -13.27
N PHE A 79 3.81 5.10 -13.90
CA PHE A 79 3.86 3.86 -14.69
C PHE A 79 4.50 4.02 -16.06
N VAL A 80 4.38 5.19 -16.69
CA VAL A 80 5.00 5.47 -18.00
C VAL A 80 6.48 5.82 -17.87
N PHE A 81 6.83 6.75 -16.97
CA PHE A 81 8.20 7.25 -16.83
C PHE A 81 8.95 6.69 -15.62
N GLY A 82 8.25 6.36 -14.54
CA GLY A 82 8.83 5.80 -13.31
C GLY A 82 9.04 4.28 -13.35
N PHE A 83 8.82 3.60 -14.49
CA PHE A 83 9.01 2.16 -14.66
C PHE A 83 10.35 1.63 -14.09
N PRO A 84 11.51 2.27 -14.34
CA PRO A 84 12.78 1.81 -13.77
C PRO A 84 12.80 1.83 -12.24
N VAL A 85 12.15 2.81 -11.62
CA VAL A 85 12.05 2.93 -10.15
C VAL A 85 11.19 1.82 -9.58
N ILE A 86 10.00 1.58 -10.16
CA ILE A 86 9.10 0.48 -9.73
C ILE A 86 9.82 -0.86 -9.87
N ARG A 87 10.48 -1.10 -11.01
CA ARG A 87 11.26 -2.31 -11.26
C ARG A 87 12.36 -2.51 -10.23
N LYS A 88 13.09 -1.45 -9.86
CA LYS A 88 14.11 -1.48 -8.80
C LYS A 88 13.49 -1.86 -7.45
N ILE A 89 12.38 -1.25 -7.08
CA ILE A 89 11.67 -1.55 -5.83
C ILE A 89 11.21 -3.01 -5.80
N ILE A 90 10.61 -3.52 -6.88
CA ILE A 90 10.17 -4.92 -7.00
C ILE A 90 11.36 -5.89 -6.84
N ARG A 91 12.48 -5.65 -7.51
CA ARG A 91 13.67 -6.49 -7.40
C ARG A 91 14.21 -6.54 -5.98
N LEU A 92 14.33 -5.37 -5.34
CA LEU A 92 14.76 -5.27 -3.94
C LEU A 92 13.77 -5.96 -2.98
N ALA A 93 12.47 -5.75 -3.17
CA ALA A 93 11.46 -6.39 -2.35
C ALA A 93 11.49 -7.92 -2.44
N LYS A 94 11.68 -8.46 -3.65
CA LYS A 94 11.80 -9.91 -3.86
C LYS A 94 13.08 -10.48 -3.26
N SER A 95 14.22 -9.78 -3.39
CA SER A 95 15.50 -10.25 -2.84
C SER A 95 15.52 -10.28 -1.31
N GLU A 96 14.82 -9.36 -0.65
CA GLU A 96 14.76 -9.25 0.81
C GLU A 96 13.49 -9.86 1.43
N LYS A 97 12.61 -10.49 0.61
CA LYS A 97 11.33 -11.09 1.07
C LYS A 97 10.42 -10.10 1.79
N ILE A 98 10.33 -8.89 1.26
CA ILE A 98 9.55 -7.79 1.81
C ILE A 98 8.04 -8.08 1.74
N THR A 99 7.34 -7.80 2.83
CA THR A 99 5.91 -8.06 3.00
C THR A 99 5.04 -6.81 2.98
N SER A 100 5.64 -5.63 3.17
CA SER A 100 4.92 -4.35 3.26
C SER A 100 5.83 -3.15 2.99
N ILE A 101 5.23 -1.95 2.83
CA ILE A 101 6.00 -0.70 2.72
C ILE A 101 6.81 -0.40 3.99
N ALA A 102 6.29 -0.68 5.18
CA ALA A 102 7.02 -0.50 6.42
C ALA A 102 8.23 -1.43 6.52
N ASP A 103 8.05 -2.68 6.08
CA ASP A 103 9.12 -3.67 6.00
C ASP A 103 10.21 -3.26 4.98
N PHE A 104 9.80 -2.68 3.83
CA PHE A 104 10.74 -2.14 2.84
C PHE A 104 11.59 -1.01 3.41
N LEU A 105 10.96 -0.06 4.10
CA LEU A 105 11.68 1.02 4.76
C LEU A 105 12.60 0.49 5.86
N ALA A 106 12.11 -0.41 6.70
CA ALA A 106 12.91 -1.04 7.74
C ALA A 106 14.14 -1.76 7.17
N ALA A 107 13.96 -2.56 6.13
CA ALA A 107 15.05 -3.29 5.46
C ALA A 107 16.14 -2.33 4.96
N ARG A 108 15.76 -1.22 4.29
CA ARG A 108 16.70 -0.19 3.83
C ARG A 108 17.52 0.41 4.96
N TYR A 109 16.90 0.64 6.11
CA TYR A 109 17.51 1.32 7.26
C TYR A 109 18.03 0.33 8.33
N GLY A 110 18.66 -0.75 7.88
CA GLY A 110 19.32 -1.71 8.75
C GLY A 110 18.37 -2.62 9.52
N LYS A 111 17.22 -2.97 8.94
CA LYS A 111 16.17 -3.79 9.56
C LYS A 111 15.69 -3.18 10.90
N SER A 112 15.56 -1.86 10.92
CA SER A 112 15.26 -1.08 12.11
C SER A 112 13.81 -1.26 12.56
N PHE A 113 13.63 -1.79 13.76
CA PHE A 113 12.31 -1.89 14.40
C PHE A 113 11.62 -0.52 14.56
N ALA A 114 12.36 0.53 14.92
CA ALA A 114 11.80 1.88 15.07
C ALA A 114 11.22 2.40 13.75
N VAL A 115 11.95 2.22 12.63
CA VAL A 115 11.47 2.61 11.29
C VAL A 115 10.21 1.83 10.92
N ALA A 116 10.20 0.51 11.12
CA ALA A 116 9.04 -0.34 10.84
C ALA A 116 7.81 0.10 11.64
N SER A 117 7.98 0.27 12.95
CA SER A 117 6.86 0.62 13.84
C SER A 117 6.27 1.99 13.54
N ILE A 118 7.12 3.02 13.31
CA ILE A 118 6.67 4.37 12.97
C ILE A 118 5.95 4.35 11.61
N ALA A 119 6.53 3.68 10.61
CA ALA A 119 5.89 3.55 9.31
C ALA A 119 4.53 2.84 9.41
N THR A 120 4.41 1.78 10.22
CA THR A 120 3.14 1.08 10.44
C THR A 120 2.10 1.96 11.14
N ILE A 121 2.50 2.77 12.12
CA ILE A 121 1.60 3.72 12.79
C ILE A 121 1.11 4.78 11.77
N ILE A 122 2.01 5.38 11.01
CA ILE A 122 1.65 6.38 9.98
C ILE A 122 0.74 5.77 8.91
N ALA A 123 1.06 4.56 8.43
CA ALA A 123 0.23 3.85 7.46
C ALA A 123 -1.19 3.59 7.99
N THR A 124 -1.29 3.17 9.27
CA THR A 124 -2.59 2.91 9.90
C THR A 124 -3.39 4.20 10.06
N LEU A 125 -2.79 5.24 10.66
CA LEU A 125 -3.45 6.55 10.84
C LEU A 125 -3.85 7.19 9.50
N GLY A 126 -2.97 7.11 8.49
CA GLY A 126 -3.22 7.67 7.17
C GLY A 126 -4.26 6.89 6.36
N THR A 127 -4.42 5.57 6.56
CA THR A 127 -5.37 4.75 5.80
C THR A 127 -6.76 4.73 6.43
N ILE A 128 -6.91 4.96 7.74
CA ILE A 128 -8.21 5.00 8.44
C ILE A 128 -9.20 5.96 7.79
N PRO A 129 -8.88 7.25 7.51
CA PRO A 129 -9.81 8.15 6.82
C PRO A 129 -10.21 7.63 5.44
N TYR A 130 -9.30 6.97 4.72
CA TYR A 130 -9.58 6.43 3.40
C TYR A 130 -10.52 5.22 3.43
N ILE A 131 -10.44 4.37 4.47
CA ILE A 131 -11.41 3.29 4.71
C ILE A 131 -12.76 3.89 5.09
N ALA A 132 -12.78 4.90 5.97
CA ALA A 132 -14.00 5.61 6.37
C ALA A 132 -14.72 6.23 5.17
N LEU A 133 -13.98 6.79 4.21
CA LEU A 133 -14.51 7.28 2.94
C LEU A 133 -15.29 6.18 2.19
N GLN A 134 -14.77 4.95 2.15
CA GLN A 134 -15.46 3.84 1.48
C GLN A 134 -16.75 3.45 2.22
N LEU A 135 -16.70 3.42 3.56
CA LEU A 135 -17.89 3.15 4.39
C LEU A 135 -18.94 4.23 4.16
N LYS A 136 -18.54 5.52 4.12
CA LYS A 136 -19.42 6.64 3.80
C LYS A 136 -20.06 6.47 2.43
N ALA A 137 -19.28 6.22 1.41
CA ALA A 137 -19.79 6.09 0.04
C ALA A 137 -20.81 4.94 -0.11
N VAL A 138 -20.56 3.79 0.54
CA VAL A 138 -21.51 2.66 0.52
C VAL A 138 -22.76 3.00 1.32
N SER A 139 -22.63 3.59 2.52
CA SER A 139 -23.75 3.98 3.35
C SER A 139 -24.66 5.00 2.66
N ASP A 140 -24.08 6.06 2.10
CA ASP A 140 -24.81 7.11 1.38
C ASP A 140 -25.51 6.52 0.13
N SER A 141 -24.85 5.60 -0.58
CA SER A 141 -25.42 4.91 -1.76
C SER A 141 -26.62 4.04 -1.37
N VAL A 142 -26.51 3.26 -0.29
CA VAL A 142 -27.62 2.42 0.22
C VAL A 142 -28.75 3.32 0.70
N SER A 143 -28.46 4.37 1.45
CA SER A 143 -29.45 5.31 1.97
C SER A 143 -30.25 5.96 0.86
N LEU A 144 -29.58 6.49 -0.17
CA LEU A 144 -30.23 7.11 -1.35
C LEU A 144 -31.16 6.11 -2.06
N MET A 145 -30.68 4.90 -2.30
CA MET A 145 -31.46 3.86 -2.99
C MET A 145 -32.67 3.44 -2.14
N VAL A 146 -32.49 3.23 -0.82
CA VAL A 146 -33.60 2.85 0.08
C VAL A 146 -34.62 3.97 0.21
N GLU A 147 -34.19 5.21 0.32
CA GLU A 147 -35.08 6.38 0.41
C GLU A 147 -35.93 6.53 -0.86
N HIS A 148 -35.32 6.40 -2.04
CA HIS A 148 -36.00 6.49 -3.32
C HIS A 148 -37.12 5.43 -3.47
N TYR A 149 -36.88 4.17 -3.04
CA TYR A 149 -37.87 3.10 -3.21
C TYR A 149 -38.85 2.95 -2.04
N ASN A 150 -38.52 3.33 -0.83
CA ASN A 150 -39.33 3.17 0.36
C ASN A 150 -40.01 4.48 0.83
N GLY A 151 -39.60 5.62 0.26
CA GLY A 151 -40.12 6.96 0.64
C GLY A 151 -39.78 7.41 2.07
N ARG A 152 -38.86 6.73 2.74
CA ARG A 152 -38.40 7.09 4.11
C ARG A 152 -36.88 6.83 4.22
N PRO A 153 -36.13 7.77 4.78
CA PRO A 153 -34.70 7.50 5.07
C PRO A 153 -34.61 6.36 6.12
N PRO A 154 -33.54 5.54 6.04
CA PRO A 154 -33.27 4.54 7.08
C PRO A 154 -33.07 5.24 8.42
N ALA A 155 -33.55 4.63 9.53
CA ALA A 155 -33.41 5.20 10.88
C ALA A 155 -31.91 5.27 11.26
N ALA A 156 -31.38 6.49 11.31
CA ALA A 156 -29.96 6.76 11.48
C ALA A 156 -29.45 6.74 12.93
N ASP A 157 -30.34 6.61 13.93
CA ASP A 157 -30.00 6.97 15.32
C ASP A 157 -29.49 5.82 16.20
N LEU A 158 -29.54 4.58 15.78
CA LEU A 158 -29.14 3.43 16.58
C LEU A 158 -27.72 2.98 16.21
N PHE A 159 -26.77 3.01 17.16
CA PHE A 159 -25.41 2.51 16.99
C PHE A 159 -25.38 1.07 16.41
N ILE A 160 -26.26 0.19 16.86
CA ILE A 160 -26.36 -1.21 16.43
C ILE A 160 -27.16 -1.38 15.12
N GLY A 161 -27.86 -0.35 14.64
CA GLY A 161 -28.63 -0.36 13.38
C GLY A 161 -27.96 0.42 12.24
N ASP A 162 -26.78 0.96 12.46
CA ASP A 162 -26.07 1.76 11.46
C ASP A 162 -25.61 0.88 10.27
N ILE A 163 -26.04 1.25 9.07
CA ILE A 163 -25.68 0.54 7.83
C ILE A 163 -24.17 0.45 7.67
N SER A 164 -23.44 1.51 8.02
CA SER A 164 -21.99 1.56 7.90
C SER A 164 -21.29 0.56 8.82
N LEU A 165 -21.82 0.32 10.03
CA LEU A 165 -21.31 -0.68 10.94
C LEU A 165 -21.52 -2.10 10.38
N ILE A 166 -22.72 -2.36 9.85
CA ILE A 166 -23.06 -3.65 9.25
C ILE A 166 -22.13 -3.91 8.05
N VAL A 167 -21.94 -2.92 7.19
CA VAL A 167 -21.02 -3.00 6.04
C VAL A 167 -19.58 -3.22 6.51
N ALA A 168 -19.11 -2.47 7.51
CA ALA A 168 -17.76 -2.63 8.06
C ALA A 168 -17.54 -4.04 8.62
N MET A 169 -18.50 -4.59 9.36
CA MET A 169 -18.43 -5.95 9.90
C MET A 169 -18.44 -7.02 8.80
N LEU A 170 -19.27 -6.86 7.78
CA LEU A 170 -19.34 -7.76 6.64
C LEU A 170 -18.00 -7.78 5.88
N LEU A 171 -17.43 -6.60 5.61
CA LEU A 171 -16.13 -6.46 4.96
C LEU A 171 -14.99 -7.00 5.83
N ALA A 172 -15.07 -6.87 7.16
CA ALA A 172 -14.11 -7.47 8.09
C ALA A 172 -14.12 -9.00 7.99
N VAL A 173 -15.30 -9.61 8.01
CA VAL A 173 -15.46 -11.06 7.84
C VAL A 173 -14.87 -11.50 6.49
N PHE A 174 -15.16 -10.79 5.41
CA PHE A 174 -14.61 -11.08 4.08
C PHE A 174 -13.08 -10.97 4.07
N ALA A 175 -12.52 -9.89 4.61
CA ALA A 175 -11.07 -9.68 4.71
C ALA A 175 -10.38 -10.79 5.54
N VAL A 176 -11.01 -11.24 6.62
CA VAL A 176 -10.51 -12.35 7.43
C VAL A 176 -10.50 -13.67 6.64
N LEU A 177 -11.59 -13.98 5.94
CA LEU A 177 -11.72 -15.23 5.21
C LEU A 177 -10.72 -15.36 4.05
N PHE A 178 -10.36 -14.25 3.41
CA PHE A 178 -9.43 -14.24 2.27
C PHE A 178 -8.01 -13.82 2.63
N GLY A 179 -7.84 -12.87 3.55
CA GLY A 179 -6.55 -12.27 3.83
C GLY A 179 -5.73 -12.97 4.92
N THR A 180 -6.32 -13.90 5.69
CA THR A 180 -5.64 -14.53 6.84
C THR A 180 -5.64 -16.05 6.77
N ARG A 181 -5.38 -16.61 5.59
CA ARG A 181 -5.32 -18.08 5.42
C ARG A 181 -3.97 -18.67 5.77
N HIS A 182 -2.89 -17.96 5.46
CA HIS A 182 -1.51 -18.42 5.66
C HIS A 182 -0.72 -17.42 6.50
N ALA A 183 0.17 -17.93 7.34
CA ALA A 183 1.06 -17.09 8.14
C ALA A 183 2.14 -16.38 7.28
N ASP A 184 2.56 -17.02 6.18
CA ASP A 184 3.50 -16.43 5.23
C ASP A 184 2.84 -15.31 4.43
N ALA A 185 3.28 -14.08 4.66
CA ALA A 185 2.77 -12.89 4.00
C ALA A 185 3.32 -12.68 2.57
N THR A 186 4.33 -13.45 2.17
CA THR A 186 4.88 -13.43 0.79
C THR A 186 4.23 -14.46 -0.12
N GLU A 187 3.32 -15.30 0.41
CA GLU A 187 2.55 -16.22 -0.41
C GLU A 187 1.51 -15.45 -1.22
N HIS A 188 1.56 -15.59 -2.55
CA HIS A 188 0.67 -14.87 -3.44
C HIS A 188 -0.79 -15.30 -3.26
N GLN A 189 -1.66 -14.33 -3.04
CA GLN A 189 -3.09 -14.53 -2.86
C GLN A 189 -3.83 -14.48 -4.21
N ASN A 190 -3.71 -15.55 -5.01
CA ASN A 190 -4.24 -15.60 -6.38
C ASN A 190 -5.73 -15.30 -6.46
N GLY A 191 -6.51 -15.87 -5.55
CA GLY A 191 -7.95 -15.65 -5.50
C GLY A 191 -8.31 -14.20 -5.21
N LEU A 192 -7.60 -13.55 -4.28
CA LEU A 192 -7.81 -12.14 -3.95
C LEU A 192 -7.46 -11.24 -5.14
N VAL A 193 -6.31 -11.47 -5.79
CA VAL A 193 -5.88 -10.70 -6.97
C VAL A 193 -6.86 -10.87 -8.14
N LEU A 194 -7.39 -12.09 -8.35
CA LEU A 194 -8.42 -12.33 -9.37
C LEU A 194 -9.74 -11.62 -9.03
N ALA A 195 -10.20 -11.67 -7.78
CA ALA A 195 -11.41 -10.96 -7.35
C ALA A 195 -11.28 -9.45 -7.59
N VAL A 196 -10.15 -8.85 -7.19
CA VAL A 196 -9.86 -7.42 -7.42
C VAL A 196 -9.83 -7.08 -8.92
N ALA A 197 -9.29 -7.95 -9.76
CA ALA A 197 -9.29 -7.76 -11.22
C ALA A 197 -10.73 -7.78 -11.79
N VAL A 198 -11.57 -8.71 -11.34
CA VAL A 198 -13.00 -8.78 -11.74
C VAL A 198 -13.76 -7.55 -11.26
N GLU A 199 -13.58 -7.15 -10.00
CA GLU A 199 -14.17 -5.89 -9.46
C GLU A 199 -13.77 -4.68 -10.30
N SER A 200 -12.53 -4.64 -10.79
CA SER A 200 -12.05 -3.56 -11.65
C SER A 200 -12.76 -3.53 -12.99
N VAL A 201 -13.09 -4.68 -13.56
CA VAL A 201 -13.90 -4.76 -14.79
C VAL A 201 -15.34 -4.35 -14.52
N VAL A 202 -15.95 -4.82 -13.43
CA VAL A 202 -17.35 -4.50 -13.06
C VAL A 202 -17.55 -3.00 -12.87
N LYS A 203 -16.68 -2.33 -12.06
CA LYS A 203 -16.81 -0.89 -11.83
C LYS A 203 -16.56 -0.06 -13.09
N LEU A 204 -15.61 -0.47 -13.95
CA LEU A 204 -15.36 0.21 -15.22
C LEU A 204 -16.57 0.08 -16.14
N ALA A 205 -17.09 -1.13 -16.30
CA ALA A 205 -18.25 -1.39 -17.17
C ALA A 205 -19.48 -0.62 -16.69
N ALA A 206 -19.75 -0.60 -15.37
CA ALA A 206 -20.85 0.15 -14.79
C ALA A 206 -20.71 1.67 -15.03
N PHE A 207 -19.50 2.23 -14.82
CA PHE A 207 -19.24 3.65 -15.01
C PHE A 207 -19.35 4.06 -16.49
N LEU A 208 -18.79 3.26 -17.41
CA LEU A 208 -18.92 3.50 -18.84
C LEU A 208 -20.36 3.38 -19.31
N ALA A 209 -21.12 2.37 -18.84
CA ALA A 209 -22.53 2.20 -19.20
C ALA A 209 -23.36 3.42 -18.76
N LEU A 210 -23.12 3.92 -17.53
CA LEU A 210 -23.75 5.15 -17.06
C LEU A 210 -23.35 6.35 -17.91
N GLY A 211 -22.05 6.55 -18.13
CA GLY A 211 -21.54 7.70 -18.90
C GLY A 211 -22.06 7.72 -20.34
N ILE A 212 -22.10 6.56 -21.01
CA ILE A 212 -22.69 6.42 -22.34
C ILE A 212 -24.19 6.73 -22.28
N SER A 213 -24.92 6.18 -21.27
CA SER A 213 -26.35 6.43 -21.12
C SER A 213 -26.64 7.91 -20.89
N VAL A 214 -25.92 8.57 -19.99
CA VAL A 214 -26.09 10.00 -19.73
C VAL A 214 -25.78 10.81 -20.99
N THR A 215 -24.68 10.53 -21.68
CA THR A 215 -24.23 11.37 -22.80
C THR A 215 -25.05 11.20 -24.07
N PHE A 216 -25.51 9.96 -24.36
CA PHE A 216 -26.11 9.65 -25.68
C PHE A 216 -27.59 9.25 -25.62
N PHE A 217 -28.15 8.98 -24.44
CA PHE A 217 -29.55 8.62 -24.29
C PHE A 217 -30.35 9.63 -23.45
N PHE A 218 -29.74 10.31 -22.46
CA PHE A 218 -30.39 11.41 -21.71
C PHE A 218 -30.20 12.74 -22.45
N PHE A 219 -29.06 12.87 -23.16
CA PHE A 219 -28.75 13.96 -24.08
C PHE A 219 -28.43 13.36 -25.46
N ASP A 220 -28.52 14.15 -26.52
CA ASP A 220 -28.26 13.73 -27.92
C ASP A 220 -26.76 13.82 -28.27
N GLY A 221 -25.88 13.47 -27.35
CA GLY A 221 -24.43 13.48 -27.51
C GLY A 221 -23.74 14.60 -26.76
N PRO A 222 -22.39 14.62 -26.78
CA PRO A 222 -21.60 15.58 -25.99
C PRO A 222 -21.91 17.03 -26.32
N ALA A 223 -22.12 17.37 -27.60
CA ALA A 223 -22.42 18.75 -28.02
C ALA A 223 -23.74 19.26 -27.44
N ASP A 224 -24.78 18.42 -27.45
CA ASP A 224 -26.09 18.75 -26.88
C ASP A 224 -26.01 18.89 -25.35
N LEU A 225 -25.32 17.92 -24.69
CA LEU A 225 -25.10 17.95 -23.25
C LEU A 225 -24.44 19.28 -22.85
N PHE A 226 -23.29 19.64 -23.42
CA PHE A 226 -22.61 20.88 -23.07
C PHE A 226 -23.42 22.14 -23.42
N LYS A 227 -24.17 22.15 -24.52
CA LYS A 227 -25.02 23.27 -24.90
C LYS A 227 -26.16 23.49 -23.90
N ARG A 228 -26.91 22.43 -23.54
CA ARG A 228 -28.04 22.53 -22.60
C ARG A 228 -27.58 22.81 -21.17
N THR A 229 -26.46 22.26 -20.74
CA THR A 229 -25.95 22.47 -19.39
C THR A 229 -25.22 23.82 -19.24
N ALA A 230 -24.65 24.39 -20.28
CA ALA A 230 -23.95 25.68 -20.21
C ALA A 230 -24.86 26.88 -19.82
N GLU A 231 -26.16 26.74 -19.99
CA GLU A 231 -27.14 27.78 -19.58
C GLU A 231 -27.38 27.74 -18.04
N ASN A 232 -27.00 26.68 -17.39
CA ASN A 232 -27.09 26.55 -15.94
C ASN A 232 -25.97 27.34 -15.25
N ALA A 233 -26.34 28.22 -14.29
CA ALA A 233 -25.38 29.07 -13.57
C ALA A 233 -24.32 28.28 -12.80
N ASP A 234 -24.69 27.12 -12.25
CA ASP A 234 -23.79 26.27 -11.49
C ASP A 234 -22.75 25.57 -12.39
N VAL A 235 -23.18 25.14 -13.59
CA VAL A 235 -22.26 24.59 -14.60
C VAL A 235 -21.33 25.67 -15.12
N ALA A 236 -21.84 26.88 -15.38
CA ALA A 236 -21.03 28.01 -15.80
C ALA A 236 -19.98 28.39 -14.74
N ALA A 237 -20.34 28.36 -13.45
CA ALA A 237 -19.41 28.57 -12.35
C ALA A 237 -18.31 27.48 -12.28
N ALA A 238 -18.68 26.19 -12.45
CA ALA A 238 -17.73 25.09 -12.50
C ALA A 238 -16.78 25.20 -13.70
N LEU A 239 -17.30 25.54 -14.89
CA LEU A 239 -16.48 25.77 -16.09
C LEU A 239 -15.52 26.96 -15.93
N GLY A 240 -15.93 28.00 -15.19
CA GLY A 240 -15.12 29.17 -14.89
C GLY A 240 -14.00 28.91 -13.86
N TYR A 241 -14.06 27.81 -13.12
CA TYR A 241 -13.04 27.49 -12.12
C TYR A 241 -11.69 27.16 -12.76
N ARG A 242 -10.64 27.80 -12.26
CA ARG A 242 -9.26 27.58 -12.72
C ARG A 242 -8.39 27.11 -11.56
N THR A 243 -7.99 25.86 -11.62
CA THR A 243 -7.03 25.30 -10.67
C THR A 243 -5.66 25.95 -10.83
N SER A 244 -5.04 26.36 -9.73
CA SER A 244 -3.68 26.92 -9.75
C SER A 244 -2.66 25.88 -10.20
N LEU A 245 -1.55 26.31 -10.84
CA LEU A 245 -0.45 25.41 -11.18
C LEU A 245 0.13 24.73 -9.93
N GLY A 246 0.19 25.46 -8.79
CA GLY A 246 0.65 24.90 -7.51
C GLY A 246 -0.23 23.73 -7.06
N THR A 247 -1.56 23.86 -7.13
CA THR A 247 -2.51 22.79 -6.80
C THR A 247 -2.32 21.58 -7.72
N TRP A 248 -2.18 21.81 -9.05
CA TRP A 248 -1.88 20.73 -10.00
C TRP A 248 -0.61 19.95 -9.62
N VAL A 249 0.47 20.66 -9.33
CA VAL A 249 1.75 20.03 -8.96
C VAL A 249 1.61 19.25 -7.63
N VAL A 250 0.98 19.83 -6.63
CA VAL A 250 0.79 19.16 -5.32
C VAL A 250 -0.06 17.91 -5.47
N LEU A 251 -1.22 17.98 -6.11
CA LEU A 251 -2.12 16.84 -6.27
C LEU A 251 -1.50 15.73 -7.13
N THR A 252 -0.83 16.10 -8.23
CA THR A 252 -0.11 15.13 -9.08
C THR A 252 1.02 14.45 -8.32
N THR A 253 1.79 15.19 -7.52
CA THR A 253 2.86 14.62 -6.70
C THR A 253 2.31 13.69 -5.62
N LEU A 254 1.25 14.11 -4.90
CA LEU A 254 0.59 13.27 -3.91
C LEU A 254 0.08 11.96 -4.50
N SER A 255 -0.59 12.02 -5.64
CA SER A 255 -1.13 10.84 -6.31
C SER A 255 -0.02 9.92 -6.85
N GLY A 256 1.08 10.51 -7.34
CA GLY A 256 2.28 9.78 -7.72
C GLY A 256 2.98 9.09 -6.55
N PHE A 257 2.97 9.68 -5.37
CA PHE A 257 3.44 9.03 -4.15
C PHE A 257 2.46 7.94 -3.68
N ALA A 258 1.17 8.23 -3.69
CA ALA A 258 0.13 7.32 -3.24
C ALA A 258 0.11 5.99 -4.02
N ILE A 259 0.33 6.00 -5.35
CA ILE A 259 0.33 4.79 -6.17
C ILE A 259 1.46 3.80 -5.81
N ILE A 260 2.56 4.28 -5.21
CA ILE A 260 3.66 3.43 -4.78
C ILE A 260 3.55 3.10 -3.29
N MET A 261 3.19 4.09 -2.44
CA MET A 261 3.39 4.03 -0.99
C MET A 261 2.13 3.69 -0.19
N LEU A 262 0.93 3.78 -0.74
CA LEU A 262 -0.27 3.28 -0.05
C LEU A 262 -0.10 1.79 0.26
N PRO A 263 -0.37 1.33 1.51
CA PRO A 263 -0.18 -0.08 1.89
C PRO A 263 -0.80 -1.07 0.92
N ARG A 264 -2.05 -0.83 0.48
CA ARG A 264 -2.75 -1.67 -0.49
C ARG A 264 -2.08 -1.67 -1.87
N GLN A 265 -1.61 -0.48 -2.33
CA GLN A 265 -0.96 -0.36 -3.63
C GLN A 265 0.41 -1.02 -3.61
N PHE A 266 1.20 -0.79 -2.57
CA PHE A 266 2.47 -1.46 -2.37
C PHE A 266 2.28 -2.99 -2.37
N TYR A 267 1.25 -3.47 -1.65
CA TYR A 267 0.95 -4.90 -1.57
C TYR A 267 0.65 -5.48 -2.96
N VAL A 268 -0.29 -4.89 -3.70
CA VAL A 268 -0.69 -5.41 -5.02
C VAL A 268 0.41 -5.19 -6.07
N THR A 269 1.06 -4.01 -6.09
CA THR A 269 2.05 -3.67 -7.12
C THR A 269 3.39 -4.37 -6.91
N ILE A 270 3.84 -4.51 -5.65
CA ILE A 270 5.20 -4.95 -5.33
C ILE A 270 5.19 -6.39 -4.80
N VAL A 271 4.36 -6.69 -3.78
CA VAL A 271 4.37 -8.00 -3.10
C VAL A 271 3.73 -9.08 -3.97
N GLU A 272 2.59 -8.79 -4.61
CA GLU A 272 1.87 -9.74 -5.46
C GLU A 272 2.47 -9.91 -6.87
N ASN A 273 3.43 -9.08 -7.27
CA ASN A 273 4.13 -9.23 -8.55
C ASN A 273 4.98 -10.51 -8.57
N ARG A 274 4.85 -11.34 -9.61
CA ARG A 274 5.63 -12.59 -9.78
C ARG A 274 6.76 -12.45 -10.78
N ALA A 275 6.55 -11.70 -11.85
CA ALA A 275 7.48 -11.61 -12.96
C ALA A 275 7.53 -10.19 -13.55
N GLU A 276 8.64 -9.86 -14.21
CA GLU A 276 8.80 -8.54 -14.84
C GLU A 276 7.84 -8.33 -16.03
N GLU A 277 7.40 -9.42 -16.68
CA GLU A 277 6.42 -9.39 -17.76
C GLU A 277 5.07 -8.83 -17.30
N GLU A 278 4.67 -9.14 -16.06
CA GLU A 278 3.45 -8.58 -15.45
C GLU A 278 3.54 -7.06 -15.35
N LEU A 279 4.71 -6.52 -14.95
CA LEU A 279 4.92 -5.07 -14.85
C LEU A 279 4.90 -4.40 -16.23
N LYS A 280 5.45 -5.05 -17.28
CA LYS A 280 5.39 -4.54 -18.65
C LYS A 280 3.94 -4.43 -19.14
N THR A 281 3.11 -5.43 -18.86
CA THR A 281 1.68 -5.37 -19.20
C THR A 281 0.98 -4.26 -18.41
N ALA A 282 1.26 -4.14 -17.12
CA ALA A 282 0.68 -3.12 -16.26
C ALA A 282 1.06 -1.69 -16.68
N SER A 283 2.25 -1.47 -17.25
CA SER A 283 2.73 -0.13 -17.61
C SER A 283 1.92 0.55 -18.71
N TRP A 284 1.15 -0.19 -19.52
CA TRP A 284 0.23 0.36 -20.50
C TRP A 284 -1.24 0.12 -20.15
N LEU A 285 -1.57 -1.06 -19.59
CA LEU A 285 -2.96 -1.44 -19.27
C LEU A 285 -3.56 -0.59 -18.16
N PHE A 286 -2.78 -0.31 -17.11
CA PHE A 286 -3.25 0.50 -15.99
C PHE A 286 -3.46 1.98 -16.38
N PRO A 287 -2.53 2.68 -17.07
CA PRO A 287 -2.81 4.01 -17.62
C PRO A 287 -4.02 4.04 -18.55
N LEU A 288 -4.19 3.06 -19.43
CA LEU A 288 -5.38 2.96 -20.29
C LEU A 288 -6.66 2.85 -19.46
N TYR A 289 -6.65 2.02 -18.41
CA TYR A 289 -7.77 1.91 -17.48
C TYR A 289 -8.12 3.25 -16.82
N LEU A 290 -7.09 4.01 -16.38
CA LEU A 290 -7.27 5.32 -15.77
C LEU A 290 -7.90 6.34 -16.75
N VAL A 291 -7.54 6.29 -18.02
CA VAL A 291 -8.16 7.14 -19.05
C VAL A 291 -9.63 6.76 -19.24
N LEU A 292 -9.93 5.46 -19.39
CA LEU A 292 -11.28 4.98 -19.64
C LEU A 292 -12.26 5.30 -18.50
N ILE A 293 -11.85 5.10 -17.23
CA ILE A 293 -12.73 5.36 -16.08
C ILE A 293 -13.02 6.85 -15.88
N ASN A 294 -12.16 7.72 -16.39
CA ASN A 294 -12.34 9.18 -16.24
C ASN A 294 -13.05 9.84 -17.45
N LEU A 295 -13.33 9.08 -18.50
CA LEU A 295 -13.85 9.63 -19.76
C LEU A 295 -15.18 10.36 -19.60
N PHE A 296 -16.07 9.86 -18.73
CA PHE A 296 -17.42 10.41 -18.55
C PHE A 296 -17.62 11.16 -17.24
N VAL A 297 -16.55 11.43 -16.46
CA VAL A 297 -16.67 12.16 -15.18
C VAL A 297 -17.32 13.54 -15.37
N VAL A 298 -16.80 14.33 -16.30
CA VAL A 298 -17.31 15.70 -16.57
C VAL A 298 -18.74 15.66 -17.16
N PRO A 299 -19.06 14.84 -18.18
CA PRO A 299 -20.43 14.68 -18.65
C PRO A 299 -21.43 14.34 -17.54
N ILE A 300 -21.12 13.37 -16.67
CA ILE A 300 -21.99 12.97 -15.54
C ILE A 300 -22.11 14.13 -14.53
N ALA A 301 -21.03 14.81 -14.18
CA ALA A 301 -21.02 15.91 -13.24
C ALA A 301 -21.92 17.08 -13.72
N PHE A 302 -21.81 17.46 -14.99
CA PHE A 302 -22.58 18.58 -15.55
C PHE A 302 -24.04 18.22 -15.79
N ALA A 303 -24.32 16.99 -16.21
CA ALA A 303 -25.69 16.48 -16.27
C ALA A 303 -26.33 16.50 -14.88
N GLY A 304 -25.59 16.07 -13.83
CA GLY A 304 -26.06 16.10 -12.45
C GLY A 304 -26.36 17.51 -11.94
N LEU A 305 -25.45 18.46 -12.17
CA LEU A 305 -25.65 19.87 -11.80
C LEU A 305 -26.90 20.47 -12.46
N ALA A 306 -27.11 20.17 -13.75
CA ALA A 306 -28.22 20.73 -14.51
C ALA A 306 -29.58 20.11 -14.14
N THR A 307 -29.62 18.83 -13.71
CA THR A 307 -30.87 18.09 -13.51
C THR A 307 -31.22 17.88 -12.04
N VAL A 308 -30.25 17.57 -11.17
CA VAL A 308 -30.45 17.36 -9.73
C VAL A 308 -30.37 18.69 -8.98
N GLY A 309 -29.41 19.55 -9.34
CA GLY A 309 -29.25 20.91 -8.82
C GLY A 309 -28.71 21.02 -7.40
N ASP A 310 -28.74 19.94 -6.59
CA ASP A 310 -28.21 19.95 -5.22
C ASP A 310 -26.70 19.61 -5.24
N ARG A 311 -25.88 20.63 -4.95
CA ARG A 311 -24.43 20.48 -4.88
C ARG A 311 -23.95 19.66 -3.68
N THR A 312 -24.74 19.58 -2.61
CA THR A 312 -24.34 18.84 -1.38
C THR A 312 -24.31 17.33 -1.63
N THR A 313 -25.12 16.85 -2.56
CA THR A 313 -25.22 15.43 -2.96
C THR A 313 -24.46 15.11 -4.26
N SER A 314 -23.58 16.00 -4.73
CA SER A 314 -22.92 15.87 -6.03
C SER A 314 -22.05 14.60 -6.17
N ASP A 315 -21.52 14.06 -5.08
CA ASP A 315 -20.83 12.75 -5.08
C ASP A 315 -21.79 11.62 -5.52
N LEU A 316 -23.10 11.76 -5.30
CA LEU A 316 -24.11 10.75 -5.61
C LEU A 316 -24.79 10.93 -6.98
N TYR A 317 -24.40 11.89 -7.81
CA TYR A 317 -24.99 12.10 -9.15
C TYR A 317 -24.93 10.83 -10.02
N VAL A 318 -23.93 9.99 -9.80
CA VAL A 318 -23.79 8.66 -10.46
C VAL A 318 -25.00 7.77 -10.21
N LEU A 319 -25.67 7.89 -9.03
CA LEU A 319 -26.87 7.15 -8.68
C LEU A 319 -28.14 7.95 -8.92
N SER A 320 -28.12 9.26 -8.62
CA SER A 320 -29.30 10.12 -8.72
C SER A 320 -29.78 10.27 -10.18
N LEU A 321 -28.87 10.37 -11.16
CA LEU A 321 -29.24 10.52 -12.56
C LEU A 321 -30.08 9.36 -13.11
N PRO A 322 -29.67 8.07 -13.01
CA PRO A 322 -30.49 6.98 -13.48
C PRO A 322 -31.80 6.80 -12.69
N LEU A 323 -31.81 7.15 -11.38
CA LEU A 323 -33.03 7.11 -10.57
C LEU A 323 -34.05 8.15 -11.02
N LEU A 324 -33.63 9.38 -11.31
CA LEU A 324 -34.50 10.44 -11.84
C LEU A 324 -35.10 10.09 -13.20
N GLN A 325 -34.39 9.32 -14.03
CA GLN A 325 -34.86 8.84 -15.32
C GLN A 325 -35.73 7.58 -15.23
N GLY A 326 -35.96 7.06 -14.02
CA GLY A 326 -36.72 5.83 -13.82
C GLY A 326 -36.05 4.58 -14.39
N ASN A 327 -34.73 4.60 -14.62
CA ASN A 327 -33.99 3.46 -15.14
C ASN A 327 -33.39 2.63 -14.01
N ASP A 328 -34.22 1.74 -13.43
CA ASP A 328 -33.84 0.88 -12.31
C ASP A 328 -32.63 -0.01 -12.59
N LEU A 329 -32.50 -0.52 -13.82
CA LEU A 329 -31.37 -1.39 -14.19
C LEU A 329 -30.04 -0.64 -14.18
N LEU A 330 -30.04 0.57 -14.73
CA LEU A 330 -28.85 1.42 -14.75
C LEU A 330 -28.50 1.91 -13.34
N ALA A 331 -29.48 2.26 -12.51
CA ALA A 331 -29.29 2.61 -11.12
C ALA A 331 -28.66 1.44 -10.32
N LEU A 332 -29.16 0.22 -10.54
CA LEU A 332 -28.61 -0.99 -9.93
C LEU A 332 -27.18 -1.29 -10.42
N ALA A 333 -26.89 -1.12 -11.72
CA ALA A 333 -25.56 -1.29 -12.26
C ALA A 333 -24.57 -0.26 -11.66
N ALA A 334 -24.99 1.00 -11.53
CA ALA A 334 -24.20 2.05 -10.87
C ALA A 334 -23.96 1.76 -9.39
N PHE A 335 -24.97 1.27 -8.67
CA PHE A 335 -24.86 0.84 -7.28
C PHE A 335 -23.82 -0.30 -7.12
N VAL A 336 -23.92 -1.35 -7.93
CA VAL A 336 -22.96 -2.47 -7.91
C VAL A 336 -21.55 -2.01 -8.29
N GLY A 337 -21.41 -1.09 -9.26
CA GLY A 337 -20.14 -0.49 -9.63
C GLY A 337 -19.49 0.30 -8.48
N GLY A 338 -20.29 1.09 -7.77
CA GLY A 338 -19.86 1.83 -6.58
C GLY A 338 -19.48 0.92 -5.41
N LEU A 339 -20.28 -0.12 -5.15
CA LEU A 339 -19.98 -1.15 -4.16
C LEU A 339 -18.68 -1.88 -4.50
N SER A 340 -18.50 -2.26 -5.76
CA SER A 340 -17.26 -2.86 -6.28
C SER A 340 -16.03 -1.97 -6.06
N ALA A 341 -16.19 -0.67 -6.26
CA ALA A 341 -15.10 0.30 -6.05
C ALA A 341 -14.70 0.42 -4.56
N ALA A 342 -15.65 0.26 -3.64
CA ALA A 342 -15.42 0.33 -2.20
C ALA A 342 -14.83 -0.97 -1.64
N THR A 343 -15.41 -2.13 -1.97
CA THR A 343 -15.12 -3.42 -1.35
C THR A 343 -13.69 -3.88 -1.58
N ALA A 344 -13.20 -3.85 -2.81
CA ALA A 344 -11.81 -4.21 -3.14
C ALA A 344 -10.80 -3.44 -2.28
N MET A 345 -11.00 -2.14 -2.19
CA MET A 345 -10.10 -1.27 -1.44
C MET A 345 -10.05 -1.63 0.05
N VAL A 346 -11.22 -1.74 0.69
CA VAL A 346 -11.31 -2.00 2.13
C VAL A 346 -10.70 -3.35 2.48
N ILE A 347 -10.96 -4.38 1.68
CA ILE A 347 -10.44 -5.72 1.91
C ILE A 347 -8.92 -5.74 1.83
N VAL A 348 -8.34 -5.25 0.73
CA VAL A 348 -6.88 -5.30 0.53
C VAL A 348 -6.15 -4.35 1.49
N ALA A 349 -6.72 -3.16 1.78
CA ALA A 349 -6.13 -2.25 2.76
C ALA A 349 -6.10 -2.84 4.17
N SER A 350 -7.20 -3.47 4.61
CA SER A 350 -7.27 -4.11 5.92
C SER A 350 -6.31 -5.29 6.03
N VAL A 351 -6.17 -6.10 4.97
CA VAL A 351 -5.20 -7.20 4.91
C VAL A 351 -3.77 -6.66 4.99
N ALA A 352 -3.41 -5.68 4.16
CA ALA A 352 -2.07 -5.09 4.17
C ALA A 352 -1.73 -4.47 5.53
N LEU A 353 -2.64 -3.69 6.12
CA LEU A 353 -2.45 -3.11 7.46
C LEU A 353 -2.37 -4.17 8.55
N SER A 354 -3.16 -5.25 8.47
CA SER A 354 -3.10 -6.34 9.46
C SER A 354 -1.75 -7.05 9.47
N ILE A 355 -1.14 -7.24 8.29
CA ILE A 355 0.22 -7.77 8.16
C ILE A 355 1.22 -6.81 8.81
N MET A 356 1.14 -5.51 8.53
CA MET A 356 2.01 -4.50 9.11
C MET A 356 1.86 -4.43 10.64
N ILE A 357 0.64 -4.32 11.16
CA ILE A 357 0.35 -4.28 12.60
C ILE A 357 0.84 -5.55 13.29
N SER A 358 0.59 -6.71 12.70
CA SER A 358 1.06 -7.99 13.24
C SER A 358 2.59 -8.04 13.30
N ASN A 359 3.26 -7.77 12.17
CA ASN A 359 4.68 -7.99 12.01
C ASN A 359 5.55 -6.93 12.71
N ASP A 360 5.13 -5.65 12.66
CA ASP A 360 5.96 -4.52 13.07
C ASP A 360 5.58 -3.93 14.44
N LEU A 361 4.39 -4.26 14.97
CA LEU A 361 3.94 -3.79 16.28
C LEU A 361 3.65 -4.95 17.23
N ALA A 362 2.71 -5.85 16.89
CA ALA A 362 2.19 -6.82 17.83
C ALA A 362 3.21 -7.93 18.16
N ILE A 363 3.82 -8.55 17.15
CA ILE A 363 4.80 -9.64 17.36
C ILE A 363 6.02 -9.15 18.15
N PRO A 364 6.68 -8.03 17.81
CA PRO A 364 7.82 -7.56 18.60
C PRO A 364 7.46 -7.20 20.05
N LEU A 365 6.27 -6.61 20.26
CA LEU A 365 5.79 -6.28 21.60
C LEU A 365 5.51 -7.55 22.41
N PHE A 366 4.86 -8.54 21.79
CA PHE A 366 4.61 -9.84 22.38
C PHE A 366 5.91 -10.57 22.73
N LEU A 367 6.86 -10.61 21.80
CA LEU A 367 8.18 -11.22 22.00
C LEU A 367 8.96 -10.57 23.16
N ARG A 368 8.88 -9.26 23.32
CA ARG A 368 9.56 -8.52 24.40
C ARG A 368 8.91 -8.77 25.77
N ARG A 369 7.57 -8.88 25.83
CA ARG A 369 6.81 -8.92 27.09
C ARG A 369 6.57 -10.33 27.64
N TYR A 370 6.35 -11.32 26.76
CA TYR A 370 5.88 -12.66 27.14
C TYR A 370 6.93 -13.76 27.03
N LEU A 371 8.12 -13.47 26.53
CA LEU A 371 9.16 -14.49 26.40
C LEU A 371 9.93 -14.68 27.72
N ARG A 372 9.23 -15.18 28.75
CA ARG A 372 9.88 -15.92 29.86
C ARG A 372 10.41 -17.26 29.30
N PRO A 373 11.57 -17.75 29.81
CA PRO A 373 12.23 -18.94 29.26
C PRO A 373 11.33 -20.18 29.16
N ASP A 374 10.42 -20.35 30.11
CA ASP A 374 9.60 -21.59 30.26
C ASP A 374 8.43 -21.73 29.27
N TYR A 375 7.94 -20.63 28.68
CA TYR A 375 6.82 -20.67 27.71
C TYR A 375 7.27 -20.92 26.27
N ARG A 376 8.59 -20.95 26.03
CA ARG A 376 9.18 -20.96 24.66
C ARG A 376 9.17 -22.31 23.96
N GLU A 377 9.06 -23.45 24.69
CA GLU A 377 9.46 -24.72 24.09
C GLU A 377 8.37 -25.44 23.27
N LYS A 378 7.09 -25.10 23.39
CA LYS A 378 6.01 -25.93 22.81
C LYS A 378 4.89 -25.17 22.05
N ALA A 379 4.91 -23.86 21.92
CA ALA A 379 3.78 -23.14 21.31
C ALA A 379 3.96 -22.98 19.79
N ASP A 380 2.99 -23.49 19.02
CA ASP A 380 2.79 -23.09 17.63
C ASP A 380 2.26 -21.63 17.59
N LEU A 381 3.10 -20.71 17.11
CA LEU A 381 2.78 -19.30 17.02
C LEU A 381 2.02 -18.93 15.73
N THR A 382 1.90 -19.87 14.79
CA THR A 382 1.20 -19.67 13.52
C THR A 382 -0.25 -19.24 13.74
N ALA A 383 -0.98 -19.97 14.61
CA ALA A 383 -2.36 -19.62 14.98
C ALA A 383 -2.44 -18.28 15.69
N THR A 384 -1.47 -17.95 16.54
CA THR A 384 -1.41 -16.68 17.27
C THR A 384 -1.21 -15.51 16.28
N ILE A 385 -0.30 -15.64 15.31
CA ILE A 385 -0.08 -14.63 14.26
C ILE A 385 -1.36 -14.38 13.46
N LEU A 386 -2.04 -15.45 13.04
CA LEU A 386 -3.29 -15.33 12.29
C LEU A 386 -4.40 -14.67 13.12
N ASN A 387 -4.51 -14.99 14.41
CA ASN A 387 -5.49 -14.36 15.29
C ASN A 387 -5.18 -12.87 15.53
N ILE A 388 -3.90 -12.50 15.67
CA ILE A 388 -3.47 -11.09 15.74
C ILE A 388 -3.88 -10.34 14.46
N ARG A 389 -3.65 -10.92 13.27
CA ARG A 389 -4.06 -10.32 11.99
C ARG A 389 -5.57 -10.15 11.90
N ARG A 390 -6.34 -11.16 12.30
CA ARG A 390 -7.82 -11.09 12.34
C ARG A 390 -8.31 -9.99 13.27
N ALA A 391 -7.77 -9.92 14.48
CA ALA A 391 -8.08 -8.87 15.43
C ALA A 391 -7.72 -7.48 14.89
N ALA A 392 -6.57 -7.34 14.22
CA ALA A 392 -6.15 -6.08 13.59
C ALA A 392 -7.10 -5.64 12.47
N ILE A 393 -7.63 -6.57 11.65
CA ILE A 393 -8.64 -6.26 10.62
C ILE A 393 -9.89 -5.66 11.27
N PHE A 394 -10.46 -6.33 12.28
CA PHE A 394 -11.64 -5.82 12.99
C PHE A 394 -11.37 -4.47 13.65
N MET A 395 -10.22 -4.31 14.30
CA MET A 395 -9.83 -3.05 14.95
C MET A 395 -9.72 -1.89 13.94
N VAL A 396 -9.05 -2.10 12.82
CA VAL A 396 -8.88 -1.06 11.78
C VAL A 396 -10.23 -0.63 11.22
N LEU A 397 -11.12 -1.58 10.91
CA LEU A 397 -12.44 -1.28 10.36
C LEU A 397 -13.35 -0.62 11.40
N PHE A 398 -13.27 -1.02 12.65
CA PHE A 398 -14.02 -0.40 13.74
C PHE A 398 -13.57 1.06 13.97
N VAL A 399 -12.26 1.32 13.99
CA VAL A 399 -11.72 2.68 14.12
C VAL A 399 -12.10 3.54 12.90
N ALA A 400 -12.09 2.97 11.69
CA ALA A 400 -12.55 3.67 10.49
C ALA A 400 -14.05 4.00 10.55
N PHE A 401 -14.88 3.11 11.12
CA PHE A 401 -16.28 3.38 11.38
C PHE A 401 -16.45 4.52 12.40
N LEU A 402 -15.69 4.53 13.50
CA LEU A 402 -15.71 5.64 14.45
C LEU A 402 -15.31 6.97 13.80
N TYR A 403 -14.23 6.97 13.00
CA TYR A 403 -13.82 8.15 12.24
C TYR A 403 -14.93 8.65 11.31
N TYR A 404 -15.63 7.74 10.62
CA TYR A 404 -16.78 8.09 9.77
C TYR A 404 -17.89 8.80 10.56
N ARG A 405 -18.22 8.31 11.76
CA ARG A 405 -19.26 8.90 12.59
C ARG A 405 -18.92 10.30 13.12
N GLU A 406 -17.65 10.53 13.47
CA GLU A 406 -17.17 11.82 13.98
C GLU A 406 -16.95 12.84 12.85
N THR A 407 -16.75 12.38 11.60
CA THR A 407 -16.54 13.27 10.47
C THR A 407 -17.90 13.93 10.09
N THR A 408 -17.88 15.25 9.94
CA THR A 408 -19.08 16.03 9.58
C THR A 408 -19.75 15.45 8.34
N GLN A 409 -21.05 15.25 8.38
CA GLN A 409 -21.84 14.64 7.29
C GLN A 409 -21.65 15.36 5.94
N ASN A 410 -21.35 16.66 5.95
CA ASN A 410 -21.13 17.48 4.76
C ASN A 410 -19.69 17.42 4.20
N THR A 411 -18.78 16.63 4.79
CA THR A 411 -17.42 16.50 4.27
C THR A 411 -17.42 15.64 3.00
N ARG A 412 -16.91 16.21 1.89
CA ARG A 412 -16.84 15.51 0.60
C ARG A 412 -15.84 14.38 0.59
N LEU A 413 -16.15 13.33 -0.16
CA LEU A 413 -15.28 12.17 -0.32
C LEU A 413 -13.88 12.57 -0.82
N ALA A 414 -13.79 13.56 -1.71
CA ALA A 414 -12.52 14.03 -2.25
C ALA A 414 -11.57 14.57 -1.17
N ALA A 415 -12.06 15.39 -0.25
CA ALA A 415 -11.24 15.98 0.82
C ALA A 415 -10.68 14.92 1.77
N ILE A 416 -11.49 13.93 2.16
CA ILE A 416 -11.07 12.83 3.04
C ILE A 416 -9.94 12.01 2.39
N GLY A 417 -10.06 11.73 1.09
CA GLY A 417 -9.05 10.97 0.35
C GLY A 417 -7.70 11.68 0.28
N LEU A 418 -7.69 13.00 0.05
CA LEU A 418 -6.47 13.80 -0.03
C LEU A 418 -5.72 13.88 1.31
N ILE A 419 -6.43 13.94 2.44
CA ILE A 419 -5.82 13.88 3.77
C ILE A 419 -5.03 12.58 3.94
N SER A 420 -5.60 11.45 3.51
CA SER A 420 -4.93 10.15 3.54
C SER A 420 -3.70 10.10 2.64
N PHE A 421 -3.77 10.65 1.43
CA PHE A 421 -2.62 10.70 0.52
C PHE A 421 -1.49 11.54 1.10
N ALA A 422 -1.80 12.66 1.75
CA ALA A 422 -0.82 13.52 2.41
C ALA A 422 -0.13 12.82 3.60
N ALA A 423 -0.85 11.97 4.35
CA ALA A 423 -0.26 11.14 5.41
C ALA A 423 0.75 10.14 4.84
N ILE A 424 0.37 9.43 3.79
CA ILE A 424 1.22 8.40 3.18
C ILE A 424 2.42 9.03 2.45
N ALA A 425 2.27 10.24 1.93
CA ALA A 425 3.38 11.00 1.34
C ALA A 425 4.53 11.26 2.33
N GLN A 426 4.29 11.13 3.65
CA GLN A 426 5.35 11.23 4.65
C GLN A 426 6.40 10.10 4.56
N PHE A 427 6.15 9.05 3.82
CA PHE A 427 7.18 8.05 3.49
C PHE A 427 8.15 8.50 2.39
N ALA A 428 7.79 9.50 1.58
CA ALA A 428 8.53 9.86 0.39
C ALA A 428 10.00 10.24 0.64
N PRO A 429 10.36 11.09 1.62
CA PRO A 429 11.76 11.41 1.90
C PRO A 429 12.56 10.17 2.30
N ALA A 430 11.99 9.29 3.15
CA ALA A 430 12.65 8.06 3.57
C ALA A 430 12.76 7.05 2.43
N LEU A 431 11.72 6.86 1.60
CA LEU A 431 11.73 5.92 0.49
C LEU A 431 12.71 6.36 -0.61
N PHE A 432 12.51 7.53 -1.18
CA PHE A 432 13.32 8.01 -2.29
C PHE A 432 14.73 8.40 -1.85
N GLY A 433 14.88 9.06 -0.69
CA GLY A 433 16.17 9.31 -0.09
C GLY A 433 16.95 8.02 0.17
N GLY A 434 16.26 6.96 0.64
CA GLY A 434 16.82 5.64 0.82
C GLY A 434 17.28 4.95 -0.46
N LEU A 435 16.63 5.20 -1.59
CA LEU A 435 16.98 4.64 -2.91
C LEU A 435 18.10 5.38 -3.64
N ILE A 436 18.42 6.62 -3.21
CA ILE A 436 19.38 7.50 -3.90
C ILE A 436 20.61 7.80 -3.02
N TRP A 437 20.40 8.04 -1.72
CA TRP A 437 21.43 8.51 -0.82
C TRP A 437 21.90 7.43 0.16
N ARG A 438 23.16 6.96 -0.01
CA ARG A 438 23.77 5.94 0.88
C ARG A 438 23.94 6.42 2.32
N GLY A 439 24.19 7.71 2.53
CA GLY A 439 24.39 8.29 3.86
C GLY A 439 23.13 8.36 4.72
N ALA A 440 21.96 8.17 4.12
CA ALA A 440 20.70 8.12 4.85
C ALA A 440 20.67 6.95 5.83
N ASN A 441 20.26 7.22 7.08
CA ASN A 441 20.25 6.26 8.18
C ASN A 441 18.89 6.22 8.90
N ALA A 442 18.70 5.22 9.80
CA ALA A 442 17.45 5.03 10.52
C ALA A 442 17.04 6.22 11.39
N ARG A 443 18.02 6.96 11.96
CA ARG A 443 17.73 8.16 12.76
C ARG A 443 17.07 9.24 11.92
N GLY A 444 17.61 9.51 10.72
CA GLY A 444 17.00 10.46 9.80
C GLY A 444 15.61 10.04 9.35
N ALA A 445 15.43 8.77 8.97
CA ALA A 445 14.14 8.23 8.56
C ALA A 445 13.08 8.35 9.67
N THR A 446 13.42 8.01 10.93
CA THR A 446 12.49 8.11 12.06
C THR A 446 12.15 9.56 12.39
N MET A 447 13.16 10.44 12.47
CA MET A 447 12.96 11.86 12.77
C MET A 447 12.12 12.56 11.70
N GLY A 448 12.42 12.31 10.42
CA GLY A 448 11.66 12.86 9.30
C GLY A 448 10.21 12.43 9.32
N MET A 449 9.95 11.11 9.39
CA MET A 449 8.60 10.57 9.42
C MET A 449 7.79 11.08 10.63
N ILE A 450 8.36 11.15 11.83
CA ILE A 450 7.66 11.66 13.02
C ILE A 450 7.33 13.14 12.85
N ALA A 451 8.31 13.97 12.48
CA ALA A 451 8.13 15.41 12.35
C ALA A 451 7.11 15.74 11.23
N GLY A 452 7.22 15.06 10.08
CA GLY A 452 6.29 15.22 8.97
C GLY A 452 4.87 14.77 9.32
N CYS A 453 4.73 13.61 9.99
CA CYS A 453 3.43 13.11 10.42
C CYS A 453 2.79 14.02 11.49
N ALA A 454 3.56 14.54 12.43
CA ALA A 454 3.06 15.50 13.42
C ALA A 454 2.58 16.80 12.77
N THR A 455 3.32 17.31 11.78
CA THR A 455 2.91 18.49 11.00
C THR A 455 1.67 18.21 10.16
N TRP A 456 1.60 17.05 9.49
CA TRP A 456 0.40 16.61 8.76
C TRP A 456 -0.82 16.51 9.68
N ALA A 457 -0.65 15.89 10.85
CA ALA A 457 -1.75 15.76 11.81
C ALA A 457 -2.23 17.13 12.31
N TYR A 458 -1.32 18.06 12.54
CA TYR A 458 -1.64 19.40 12.98
C TYR A 458 -2.31 20.24 11.90
N THR A 459 -1.83 20.17 10.64
CA THR A 459 -2.29 21.06 9.56
C THR A 459 -3.49 20.53 8.78
N LEU A 460 -3.69 19.21 8.72
CA LEU A 460 -4.74 18.57 7.91
C LEU A 460 -5.68 17.70 8.73
N LEU A 461 -5.17 16.80 9.59
CA LEU A 461 -6.03 15.88 10.34
C LEU A 461 -6.83 16.63 11.43
N LEU A 462 -6.18 17.47 12.24
CA LEU A 462 -6.83 18.23 13.30
C LEU A 462 -7.98 19.11 12.75
N PRO A 463 -7.78 19.92 11.69
CA PRO A 463 -8.87 20.71 11.11
C PRO A 463 -10.00 19.89 10.51
N SER A 464 -9.75 18.63 10.11
CA SER A 464 -10.80 17.76 9.58
C SER A 464 -11.70 17.13 10.64
N LEU A 465 -11.25 17.06 11.88
CA LEU A 465 -11.97 16.48 13.00
C LEU A 465 -12.55 17.53 13.95
N ALA A 466 -11.87 18.66 14.10
CA ALA A 466 -12.26 19.71 15.04
C ALA A 466 -13.33 20.65 14.44
N PRO A 467 -14.35 21.06 15.21
CA PRO A 467 -15.27 22.08 14.77
C PRO A 467 -14.55 23.37 14.38
N PRO A 468 -15.02 24.12 13.36
CA PRO A 468 -14.36 25.35 12.87
C PRO A 468 -14.20 26.43 13.98
N GLU A 469 -15.01 26.36 15.02
CA GLU A 469 -14.99 27.29 16.15
C GLU A 469 -13.91 26.99 17.18
N THR A 470 -13.19 25.86 17.04
CA THR A 470 -12.12 25.44 17.96
C THR A 470 -11.05 26.53 18.04
N GLU A 471 -10.71 26.97 19.25
CA GLU A 471 -9.81 28.10 19.52
C GLU A 471 -8.45 27.94 18.82
N ILE A 472 -7.86 26.74 18.82
CA ILE A 472 -6.57 26.46 18.17
C ILE A 472 -6.60 26.69 16.65
N LEU A 473 -7.76 26.49 15.99
CA LEU A 473 -7.90 26.75 14.55
C LEU A 473 -7.96 28.24 14.23
N ARG A 474 -8.50 29.05 15.14
CA ARG A 474 -8.68 30.50 14.97
C ARG A 474 -7.47 31.32 15.41
N THR A 475 -6.90 31.00 16.57
CA THR A 475 -5.85 31.79 17.22
C THR A 475 -4.44 31.18 17.07
N GLY A 476 -4.36 29.89 16.72
CA GLY A 476 -3.12 29.14 16.66
C GLY A 476 -2.74 28.50 18.00
N LEU A 477 -1.70 27.66 17.97
CA LEU A 477 -1.18 27.00 19.15
C LEU A 477 -0.65 28.04 20.15
N PHE A 478 -1.06 27.94 21.40
CA PHE A 478 -0.73 28.90 22.47
C PHE A 478 -1.17 30.37 22.18
N GLY A 479 -2.16 30.57 21.33
CA GLY A 479 -2.63 31.88 20.91
C GLY A 479 -1.71 32.65 19.96
N ILE A 480 -0.70 31.96 19.38
CA ILE A 480 0.23 32.54 18.40
C ILE A 480 -0.34 32.42 17.00
N ALA A 481 -0.68 33.55 16.38
CA ALA A 481 -1.31 33.60 15.07
C ALA A 481 -0.49 32.91 13.94
N ASP A 482 0.85 33.00 14.01
CA ASP A 482 1.76 32.35 13.04
C ASP A 482 1.78 30.82 13.16
N LEU A 483 1.20 30.27 14.23
CA LEU A 483 1.06 28.83 14.42
C LEU A 483 -0.36 28.31 14.13
N ARG A 484 -1.18 29.06 13.38
CA ARG A 484 -2.49 28.55 12.96
C ARG A 484 -2.32 27.34 12.03
N PRO A 485 -3.08 26.23 12.25
CA PRO A 485 -2.92 24.98 11.49
C PRO A 485 -3.00 25.16 9.97
N GLN A 486 -3.89 26.03 9.48
CA GLN A 486 -4.12 26.26 8.05
C GLN A 486 -3.44 27.53 7.50
N ALA A 487 -2.61 28.21 8.31
CA ALA A 487 -1.89 29.42 7.92
C ALA A 487 -0.57 29.55 8.68
N LEU A 488 0.25 28.50 8.73
CA LEU A 488 1.56 28.52 9.39
C LEU A 488 2.44 29.62 8.80
N PHE A 489 3.04 30.42 9.68
CA PHE A 489 3.92 31.55 9.34
C PHE A 489 3.29 32.52 8.34
N GLY A 490 1.97 32.72 8.44
CA GLY A 490 1.24 33.64 7.58
C GLY A 490 1.11 33.20 6.11
N THR A 491 1.46 31.94 5.78
CA THR A 491 1.33 31.44 4.40
C THR A 491 -0.14 31.24 4.03
N VAL A 492 -0.57 31.89 2.94
CA VAL A 492 -1.94 31.80 2.41
C VAL A 492 -1.94 30.87 1.19
N ALA A 493 -2.49 29.67 1.37
CA ALA A 493 -2.67 28.69 0.30
C ALA A 493 -3.93 27.86 0.57
N GLU A 494 -4.42 27.11 -0.42
CA GLU A 494 -5.47 26.11 -0.16
C GLU A 494 -5.02 25.15 0.95
N PRO A 495 -5.91 24.73 1.87
CA PRO A 495 -5.55 23.93 3.05
C PRO A 495 -4.72 22.69 2.73
N ILE A 496 -5.07 21.97 1.64
CA ILE A 496 -4.32 20.77 1.24
C ILE A 496 -2.91 21.12 0.76
N ASN A 497 -2.76 22.16 -0.06
CA ASN A 497 -1.45 22.61 -0.57
C ASN A 497 -0.56 23.07 0.58
N HIS A 498 -1.12 23.87 1.49
CA HIS A 498 -0.44 24.34 2.69
C HIS A 498 0.06 23.19 3.57
N GLY A 499 -0.83 22.25 3.93
CA GLY A 499 -0.49 21.13 4.80
C GLY A 499 0.53 20.18 4.19
N VAL A 500 0.42 19.89 2.88
CA VAL A 500 1.38 19.04 2.15
C VAL A 500 2.75 19.70 2.07
N MET A 501 2.80 20.98 1.69
CA MET A 501 4.05 21.73 1.58
C MET A 501 4.82 21.75 2.90
N TRP A 502 4.17 22.14 3.99
CA TRP A 502 4.83 22.24 5.29
C TRP A 502 5.21 20.87 5.86
N SER A 503 4.32 19.87 5.77
CA SER A 503 4.62 18.54 6.32
C SER A 503 5.76 17.86 5.58
N LEU A 504 5.83 17.93 4.25
CA LEU A 504 6.93 17.35 3.47
C LEU A 504 8.23 18.14 3.62
N ALA A 505 8.19 19.48 3.71
CA ALA A 505 9.36 20.30 3.94
C ALA A 505 10.00 19.99 5.29
N ILE A 506 9.20 19.96 6.36
CA ILE A 506 9.66 19.63 7.72
C ILE A 506 10.17 18.18 7.77
N ASN A 507 9.45 17.24 7.16
CA ASN A 507 9.89 15.84 7.07
C ASN A 507 11.27 15.75 6.41
N THR A 508 11.44 16.37 5.23
CA THR A 508 12.71 16.34 4.49
C THR A 508 13.84 16.98 5.27
N LEU A 509 13.57 18.11 5.92
CA LEU A 509 14.55 18.80 6.77
C LEU A 509 15.04 17.88 7.91
N PHE A 510 14.10 17.28 8.66
CA PHE A 510 14.46 16.38 9.77
C PHE A 510 15.05 15.06 9.30
N PHE A 511 14.67 14.56 8.13
CA PHE A 511 15.30 13.40 7.51
C PHE A 511 16.76 13.64 7.18
N VAL A 512 17.08 14.79 6.56
CA VAL A 512 18.45 15.17 6.22
C VAL A 512 19.25 15.45 7.48
N PHE A 513 18.74 16.29 8.38
CA PHE A 513 19.40 16.64 9.65
C PHE A 513 19.69 15.40 10.49
N GLY A 514 18.70 14.52 10.69
CA GLY A 514 18.86 13.27 11.44
C GLY A 514 19.88 12.33 10.81
N SER A 515 19.93 12.26 9.48
CA SER A 515 20.89 11.42 8.75
C SER A 515 22.32 11.95 8.86
N LEU A 516 22.51 13.28 8.85
CA LEU A 516 23.83 13.91 9.01
C LEU A 516 24.31 13.93 10.46
N SER A 517 23.41 13.86 11.44
CA SER A 517 23.75 13.98 12.88
C SER A 517 24.45 12.76 13.47
N ARG A 518 24.52 11.63 12.73
CA ARG A 518 25.14 10.38 13.19
C ARG A 518 25.68 9.59 11.99
N GLN A 519 26.78 8.92 12.18
CA GLN A 519 27.26 7.92 11.23
C GLN A 519 26.32 6.69 11.21
N ALA A 520 26.08 6.13 10.03
CA ALA A 520 25.30 4.92 9.87
C ALA A 520 25.97 3.72 10.55
N TYR A 521 25.19 2.90 11.24
CA TYR A 521 25.68 1.64 11.80
C TYR A 521 26.14 0.66 10.70
N PRO A 522 26.99 -0.35 11.02
CA PRO A 522 27.49 -1.29 10.01
C PRO A 522 26.38 -1.91 9.16
N LEU A 523 25.29 -2.40 9.78
CA LEU A 523 24.16 -2.98 9.06
C LEU A 523 23.43 -1.97 8.16
N GLU A 524 23.26 -0.73 8.63
CA GLU A 524 22.65 0.34 7.79
C GLU A 524 23.51 0.60 6.55
N ARG A 525 24.83 0.53 6.67
CA ARG A 525 25.77 0.69 5.54
C ARG A 525 25.68 -0.46 4.54
N ILE A 526 25.58 -1.69 5.06
CA ILE A 526 25.43 -2.89 4.23
C ILE A 526 24.13 -2.82 3.43
N GLN A 527 23.01 -2.55 4.11
CA GLN A 527 21.70 -2.41 3.46
C GLN A 527 21.70 -1.22 2.47
N ALA A 528 22.32 -0.09 2.84
CA ALA A 528 22.50 1.03 1.93
C ALA A 528 23.26 0.66 0.64
N ALA A 529 24.27 -0.20 0.74
CA ALA A 529 25.02 -0.67 -0.43
C ALA A 529 24.17 -1.57 -1.35
N LEU A 530 23.26 -2.39 -0.78
CA LEU A 530 22.33 -3.22 -1.56
C LEU A 530 21.29 -2.36 -2.31
N PHE A 531 20.76 -1.32 -1.64
CA PHE A 531 19.74 -0.45 -2.21
C PHE A 531 20.28 0.60 -3.19
N VAL A 532 21.54 1.05 -2.98
CA VAL A 532 22.21 2.06 -3.78
C VAL A 532 23.60 1.52 -4.19
N PRO A 533 23.68 0.59 -5.14
CA PRO A 533 24.98 0.05 -5.60
C PRO A 533 25.88 1.16 -6.18
N ARG A 534 27.19 1.06 -5.95
CA ARG A 534 28.24 1.91 -6.56
C ARG A 534 29.39 1.02 -7.00
N ASP A 535 29.99 1.32 -8.11
CA ASP A 535 31.20 0.67 -8.62
C ASP A 535 32.45 1.13 -7.84
N THR A 536 32.58 0.77 -6.56
CA THR A 536 33.79 1.09 -5.78
C THR A 536 34.25 -0.13 -5.01
N ASN A 537 35.54 -0.49 -5.25
CA ASN A 537 36.23 -1.60 -4.61
C ASN A 537 36.34 -1.47 -3.08
N PRO A 538 35.80 -2.38 -2.28
CA PRO A 538 36.15 -2.50 -0.86
C PRO A 538 37.32 -3.48 -0.69
N ARG A 539 38.18 -3.18 0.28
CA ARG A 539 39.31 -4.06 0.65
C ARG A 539 38.84 -5.27 1.46
N PRO A 540 39.32 -6.49 1.20
CA PRO A 540 38.84 -7.70 1.87
C PRO A 540 39.43 -7.88 3.27
N VAL A 541 38.57 -8.28 4.22
CA VAL A 541 38.96 -8.79 5.55
C VAL A 541 38.42 -10.20 5.71
N LEU A 542 39.27 -11.20 5.63
CA LEU A 542 38.92 -12.61 5.84
C LEU A 542 38.74 -12.88 7.34
N ARG A 543 37.51 -12.98 7.82
CA ARG A 543 37.19 -13.56 9.15
C ARG A 543 36.46 -14.88 8.98
N ARG A 544 37.04 -15.96 9.49
CA ARG A 544 36.36 -17.24 9.67
C ARG A 544 35.39 -17.13 10.82
N PHE A 545 34.13 -17.37 10.52
CA PHE A 545 33.04 -17.34 11.47
C PHE A 545 32.70 -18.77 11.96
N ARG A 546 32.50 -18.94 13.25
CA ARG A 546 31.98 -20.18 13.88
C ARG A 546 30.80 -19.80 14.75
N THR A 547 29.64 -20.45 14.52
CA THR A 547 28.44 -20.32 15.35
C THR A 547 28.19 -21.63 16.09
N ALA A 548 27.65 -21.54 17.30
CA ALA A 548 27.26 -22.72 18.08
C ALA A 548 25.86 -23.23 17.70
N VAL A 549 25.16 -22.55 16.77
CA VAL A 549 23.78 -22.85 16.35
C VAL A 549 23.79 -23.92 15.28
N THR A 550 22.97 -24.95 15.44
CA THR A 550 22.81 -26.04 14.48
C THR A 550 21.70 -25.76 13.46
N VAL A 551 21.70 -26.51 12.35
CA VAL A 551 20.64 -26.45 11.34
C VAL A 551 19.27 -26.82 11.95
N ASN A 552 19.24 -27.77 12.89
CA ASN A 552 18.01 -28.15 13.60
C ASN A 552 17.48 -27.00 14.46
N ASP A 553 18.33 -26.28 15.19
CA ASP A 553 17.91 -25.13 15.99
C ASP A 553 17.21 -24.06 15.12
N LEU A 554 17.72 -23.83 13.90
CA LEU A 554 17.10 -22.92 12.93
C LEU A 554 15.77 -23.46 12.42
N LYS A 555 15.69 -24.74 12.02
CA LYS A 555 14.47 -25.38 11.56
C LYS A 555 13.38 -25.37 12.64
N ASP A 556 13.72 -25.72 13.88
CA ASP A 556 12.79 -25.72 15.01
C ASP A 556 12.29 -24.31 15.32
N THR A 557 13.18 -23.30 15.27
CA THR A 557 12.77 -21.91 15.47
C THR A 557 11.82 -21.45 14.38
N ILE A 558 12.16 -21.68 13.11
CA ILE A 558 11.34 -21.25 11.97
C ILE A 558 10.01 -22.02 11.93
N GLY A 559 10.04 -23.31 12.24
CA GLY A 559 8.86 -24.17 12.25
C GLY A 559 7.75 -23.70 13.18
N ARG A 560 8.07 -22.97 14.25
CA ARG A 560 7.08 -22.34 15.16
C ARG A 560 6.28 -21.19 14.53
N TYR A 561 6.83 -20.51 13.54
CA TYR A 561 6.22 -19.34 12.90
C TYR A 561 5.57 -19.68 11.55
N LEU A 562 6.16 -20.62 10.81
CA LEU A 562 5.74 -21.03 9.47
C LEU A 562 5.05 -22.39 9.41
N GLY A 563 5.12 -23.15 10.50
CA GLY A 563 4.73 -24.58 10.54
C GLY A 563 5.88 -25.50 10.10
N VAL A 564 5.93 -26.70 10.71
CA VAL A 564 7.03 -27.67 10.52
C VAL A 564 7.11 -28.16 9.07
N GLU A 565 5.98 -28.54 8.48
CA GLU A 565 5.92 -29.09 7.12
C GLU A 565 6.41 -28.12 6.06
N ARG A 566 6.05 -26.83 6.19
CA ARG A 566 6.50 -25.78 5.26
C ARG A 566 7.97 -25.48 5.43
N THR A 567 8.47 -25.45 6.67
CA THR A 567 9.88 -25.24 6.97
C THR A 567 10.73 -26.33 6.33
N GLU A 568 10.35 -27.61 6.50
CA GLU A 568 11.05 -28.72 5.89
C GLU A 568 11.07 -28.63 4.37
N ARG A 569 9.93 -28.38 3.72
CA ARG A 569 9.86 -28.20 2.26
C ARG A 569 10.76 -27.05 1.77
N SER A 570 10.84 -25.95 2.52
CA SER A 570 11.69 -24.80 2.16
C SER A 570 13.17 -25.11 2.27
N PHE A 571 13.58 -25.81 3.34
CA PHE A 571 14.97 -26.26 3.49
C PHE A 571 15.36 -27.31 2.44
N GLN A 572 14.46 -28.21 2.09
CA GLN A 572 14.68 -29.19 1.02
C GLN A 572 14.86 -28.51 -0.34
N SER A 573 13.97 -27.58 -0.68
CA SER A 573 14.11 -26.78 -1.91
C SER A 573 15.40 -25.96 -1.94
N TYR A 574 15.87 -25.47 -0.80
CA TYR A 574 17.16 -24.78 -0.69
C TYR A 574 18.34 -25.73 -0.94
N GLN A 575 18.32 -26.95 -0.36
CA GLN A 575 19.34 -27.98 -0.58
C GLN A 575 19.41 -28.37 -2.06
N ASP A 576 18.25 -28.63 -2.68
CA ASP A 576 18.14 -29.01 -4.10
C ASP A 576 18.68 -27.91 -5.03
N LYS A 577 18.41 -26.65 -4.69
CA LYS A 577 18.87 -25.50 -5.49
C LYS A 577 20.36 -25.24 -5.38
N GLU A 578 20.92 -25.35 -4.18
CA GLU A 578 22.34 -25.08 -3.92
C GLU A 578 23.22 -26.32 -4.11
N GLY A 579 22.63 -27.50 -4.31
CA GLY A 579 23.35 -28.77 -4.49
C GLY A 579 24.09 -29.21 -3.22
N ILE A 580 23.61 -28.84 -2.02
CA ILE A 580 24.24 -29.15 -0.74
C ILE A 580 23.36 -30.07 0.10
N LEU A 581 23.97 -30.97 0.88
CA LEU A 581 23.29 -31.75 1.90
C LEU A 581 23.47 -31.07 3.26
N LEU A 582 22.39 -30.69 3.92
CA LEU A 582 22.41 -30.11 5.27
C LEU A 582 22.11 -31.18 6.29
N THR A 583 23.09 -31.52 7.14
CA THR A 583 22.90 -32.41 8.29
C THR A 583 22.35 -31.60 9.44
N GLY A 584 21.28 -32.09 10.08
CA GLY A 584 20.58 -31.34 11.15
C GLY A 584 21.46 -30.94 12.33
N THR A 585 22.44 -31.77 12.68
CA THR A 585 23.39 -31.55 13.78
C THR A 585 24.59 -30.68 13.39
N GLU A 586 24.74 -30.34 12.10
CA GLU A 586 25.83 -29.52 11.63
C GLU A 586 25.65 -28.04 12.06
N GLN A 587 26.79 -27.39 12.35
CA GLN A 587 26.79 -25.96 12.63
C GLN A 587 26.31 -25.16 11.40
N ALA A 588 25.35 -24.28 11.60
CA ALA A 588 24.76 -23.49 10.52
C ALA A 588 25.81 -22.58 9.88
N SER A 589 26.01 -22.74 8.58
CA SER A 589 26.85 -21.85 7.77
C SER A 589 26.16 -20.50 7.54
N MET A 590 26.92 -19.45 7.18
CA MET A 590 26.39 -18.12 6.91
C MET A 590 25.28 -18.07 5.85
N PRO A 591 25.41 -18.76 4.70
CA PRO A 591 24.32 -18.84 3.73
C PRO A 591 23.03 -19.42 4.32
N VAL A 592 23.14 -20.46 5.15
CA VAL A 592 21.99 -21.08 5.80
C VAL A 592 21.34 -20.15 6.82
N ILE A 593 22.11 -19.38 7.60
CA ILE A 593 21.58 -18.37 8.53
C ILE A 593 20.83 -17.28 7.78
N ARG A 594 21.40 -16.78 6.68
CA ARG A 594 20.73 -15.77 5.84
C ARG A 594 19.46 -16.31 5.18
N PHE A 595 19.50 -17.51 4.64
CA PHE A 595 18.29 -18.18 4.14
C PHE A 595 17.22 -18.30 5.22
N SER A 596 17.63 -18.70 6.44
CA SER A 596 16.76 -18.80 7.60
C SER A 596 16.17 -17.46 8.01
N GLU A 597 16.97 -16.37 7.99
CA GLU A 597 16.50 -15.00 8.25
C GLU A 597 15.46 -14.56 7.22
N GLN A 598 15.73 -14.80 5.93
CA GLN A 598 14.80 -14.47 4.84
C GLN A 598 13.52 -15.30 4.90
N LEU A 599 13.63 -16.60 5.21
CA LEU A 599 12.48 -17.47 5.36
C LEU A 599 11.60 -17.05 6.55
N LEU A 600 12.21 -16.67 7.67
CA LEU A 600 11.50 -16.15 8.82
C LEU A 600 10.89 -14.76 8.54
N ALA A 601 11.57 -13.92 7.77
CA ALA A 601 11.08 -12.60 7.38
C ALA A 601 9.79 -12.67 6.56
N SER A 602 9.58 -13.71 5.77
CA SER A 602 8.34 -13.92 5.01
C SER A 602 7.09 -14.07 5.90
N ALA A 603 7.25 -14.56 7.13
CA ALA A 603 6.14 -14.72 8.07
C ALA A 603 5.95 -13.50 9.00
N VAL A 604 7.05 -12.95 9.50
CA VAL A 604 7.03 -11.97 10.61
C VAL A 604 7.66 -10.62 10.27
N GLY A 605 8.07 -10.41 9.01
CA GLY A 605 8.78 -9.21 8.57
C GLY A 605 10.27 -9.21 8.92
N SER A 606 11.04 -8.33 8.24
CA SER A 606 12.51 -8.32 8.33
C SER A 606 13.03 -7.87 9.70
N SER A 607 12.37 -6.92 10.33
CA SER A 607 12.74 -6.42 11.67
C SER A 607 12.48 -7.45 12.77
N SER A 608 11.33 -8.14 12.71
CA SER A 608 10.95 -9.17 13.68
C SER A 608 11.76 -10.46 13.51
N SER A 609 12.06 -10.88 12.27
CA SER A 609 12.91 -12.05 12.00
C SER A 609 14.29 -11.89 12.62
N ARG A 610 14.87 -10.70 12.48
CA ARG A 610 16.15 -10.38 13.09
C ARG A 610 16.11 -10.40 14.62
N LEU A 611 15.04 -9.86 15.22
CA LEU A 611 14.85 -9.94 16.68
C LEU A 611 14.77 -11.39 17.15
N ILE A 612 14.00 -12.25 16.46
CA ILE A 612 13.85 -13.67 16.81
C ILE A 612 15.18 -14.40 16.72
N LEU A 613 15.92 -14.24 15.63
CA LEU A 613 17.25 -14.86 15.49
C LEU A 613 18.23 -14.33 16.53
N SER A 614 18.23 -13.03 16.83
CA SER A 614 19.09 -12.48 17.87
C SER A 614 18.79 -13.09 19.25
N LEU A 615 17.52 -13.28 19.58
CA LEU A 615 17.10 -13.95 20.82
C LEU A 615 17.48 -15.45 20.85
N MET A 616 17.44 -16.13 19.70
CA MET A 616 17.90 -17.51 19.58
C MET A 616 19.41 -17.63 19.77
N PHE A 617 20.21 -16.76 19.16
CA PHE A 617 21.67 -16.73 19.33
C PHE A 617 22.08 -16.40 20.76
N GLN A 618 21.35 -15.51 21.48
CA GLN A 618 21.58 -15.20 22.89
C GLN A 618 21.44 -16.41 23.81
N ARG A 619 20.58 -17.36 23.46
CA ARG A 619 20.35 -18.58 24.26
C ARG A 619 21.57 -19.51 24.22
N ASN A 620 22.28 -19.52 23.09
CA ASN A 620 23.42 -20.41 22.87
C ASN A 620 24.77 -19.75 23.19
N ASP A 621 24.82 -18.40 23.27
CA ASP A 621 26.02 -17.61 23.60
C ASP A 621 25.67 -16.48 24.56
N ARG A 622 26.55 -16.19 25.55
CA ARG A 622 26.25 -15.43 26.79
C ARG A 622 26.03 -13.90 26.64
N SER A 623 26.02 -13.33 25.43
CA SER A 623 25.85 -11.87 25.26
C SER A 623 24.93 -11.48 24.10
N ALA A 624 23.92 -10.65 24.41
CA ALA A 624 22.98 -10.08 23.43
C ALA A 624 23.64 -9.19 22.38
N ARG A 625 24.71 -8.48 22.79
CA ARG A 625 25.47 -7.61 21.89
C ARG A 625 26.31 -8.41 20.90
N ASP A 626 26.84 -9.54 21.34
CA ASP A 626 27.66 -10.41 20.50
C ASP A 626 26.82 -11.17 19.46
N ALA A 627 25.59 -11.56 19.82
CA ALA A 627 24.64 -12.20 18.88
C ALA A 627 24.22 -11.24 17.75
N LEU A 628 23.95 -9.97 18.07
CA LEU A 628 23.64 -8.95 17.04
C LEU A 628 24.86 -8.61 16.19
N ARG A 629 26.07 -8.53 16.80
CA ARG A 629 27.35 -8.37 16.08
C ARG A 629 27.61 -9.54 15.17
N LEU A 630 27.33 -10.77 15.61
CA LEU A 630 27.47 -11.98 14.81
C LEU A 630 26.62 -11.96 13.53
N LEU A 631 25.36 -11.47 13.63
CA LEU A 631 24.50 -11.29 12.45
C LEU A 631 25.01 -10.17 11.54
N ASP A 632 25.61 -9.13 12.12
CA ASP A 632 26.20 -8.00 11.36
C ASP A 632 27.51 -8.42 10.67
N ASP A 633 28.40 -9.10 11.37
CA ASP A 633 29.66 -9.66 10.83
C ASP A 633 29.36 -10.72 9.75
N ALA A 634 28.28 -11.49 9.90
CA ALA A 634 27.78 -12.46 8.94
C ALA A 634 27.33 -11.81 7.61
N SER A 635 26.56 -10.75 7.71
CA SER A 635 26.11 -9.98 6.54
C SER A 635 27.29 -9.29 5.85
N GLU A 636 28.26 -8.77 6.63
CA GLU A 636 29.45 -8.12 6.11
C GLU A 636 30.37 -9.11 5.38
N ALA A 637 30.57 -10.31 5.93
CA ALA A 637 31.41 -11.35 5.31
C ALA A 637 30.85 -11.86 3.97
N LEU A 638 29.52 -11.96 3.83
CA LEU A 638 28.88 -12.37 2.57
C LEU A 638 29.01 -11.30 1.49
N GLN A 639 28.90 -10.03 1.87
CA GLN A 639 29.07 -8.91 0.96
C GLN A 639 30.53 -8.82 0.49
N GLN A 640 31.49 -9.01 1.41
CA GLN A 640 32.92 -9.02 1.11
C GLN A 640 33.32 -10.16 0.18
N ASN A 641 32.76 -11.38 0.34
CA ASN A 641 33.02 -12.50 -0.57
C ASN A 641 32.52 -12.22 -1.99
N ARG A 642 31.34 -11.62 -2.12
CA ARG A 642 30.80 -11.23 -3.44
C ARG A 642 31.66 -10.15 -4.09
N ASP A 643 32.03 -9.13 -3.30
CA ASP A 643 32.86 -8.01 -3.78
C ASP A 643 34.27 -8.46 -4.10
N LEU A 644 34.85 -9.46 -3.39
CA LEU A 644 36.10 -10.11 -3.66
C LEU A 644 36.09 -10.86 -5.01
N LEU A 645 35.06 -11.67 -5.24
CA LEU A 645 34.92 -12.40 -6.51
C LEU A 645 34.76 -11.43 -7.68
N GLN A 646 33.98 -10.38 -7.54
CA GLN A 646 33.83 -9.36 -8.57
C GLN A 646 35.15 -8.61 -8.81
N THR A 647 35.87 -8.23 -7.75
CA THR A 647 37.17 -7.57 -7.85
C THR A 647 38.21 -8.47 -8.50
N ALA A 648 38.26 -9.76 -8.15
CA ALA A 648 39.15 -10.72 -8.77
C ALA A 648 38.84 -10.89 -10.26
N LEU A 649 37.56 -10.96 -10.63
CA LEU A 649 37.11 -11.01 -12.02
C LEU A 649 37.46 -9.72 -12.79
N ASP A 650 37.30 -8.55 -12.16
CA ASP A 650 37.61 -7.26 -12.79
C ASP A 650 39.13 -6.96 -12.96
N GLN A 651 39.96 -7.65 -12.17
CA GLN A 651 41.42 -7.56 -12.31
C GLN A 651 42.00 -8.48 -13.39
N MET A 652 41.22 -9.40 -13.94
CA MET A 652 41.62 -10.23 -15.06
C MET A 652 41.63 -9.41 -16.35
N GLU A 653 42.65 -9.58 -17.16
CA GLU A 653 42.81 -8.90 -18.45
C GLU A 653 41.87 -9.46 -19.53
N GLU A 654 41.30 -10.63 -19.30
CA GLU A 654 40.39 -11.33 -20.21
C GLU A 654 38.92 -11.04 -19.88
N GLY A 655 38.09 -10.95 -20.94
CA GLY A 655 36.62 -10.79 -20.76
C GLY A 655 35.97 -12.09 -20.28
N ILE A 656 35.49 -12.12 -19.05
CA ILE A 656 34.87 -13.29 -18.42
C ILE A 656 33.37 -13.10 -18.26
N THR A 657 32.61 -14.14 -18.60
CA THR A 657 31.17 -14.25 -18.36
C THR A 657 30.83 -15.61 -17.80
N VAL A 658 29.83 -15.63 -16.92
CA VAL A 658 29.23 -16.84 -16.35
C VAL A 658 27.77 -16.88 -16.70
N PHE A 659 27.32 -17.98 -17.28
CA PHE A 659 25.93 -18.25 -17.60
C PHE A 659 25.38 -19.34 -16.70
N ASP A 660 24.08 -19.30 -16.40
CA ASP A 660 23.39 -20.42 -15.77
C ASP A 660 23.09 -21.54 -16.77
N LYS A 661 22.52 -22.63 -16.27
CA LYS A 661 22.09 -23.77 -17.11
C LYS A 661 21.04 -23.40 -18.16
N ASP A 662 20.35 -22.28 -18.02
CA ASP A 662 19.33 -21.74 -18.92
C ASP A 662 19.91 -20.64 -19.83
N LEU A 663 21.25 -20.54 -19.95
CA LEU A 663 22.01 -19.57 -20.74
C LEU A 663 21.74 -18.10 -20.38
N ARG A 664 21.31 -17.83 -19.14
CA ARG A 664 21.15 -16.47 -18.64
C ARG A 664 22.48 -15.99 -18.06
N LEU A 665 22.87 -14.77 -18.37
CA LEU A 665 24.08 -14.14 -17.87
C LEU A 665 23.95 -13.88 -16.35
N ILE A 666 24.79 -14.57 -15.55
CA ILE A 666 24.82 -14.44 -14.09
C ILE A 666 25.82 -13.39 -13.65
N CYS A 667 27.00 -13.40 -14.26
CA CYS A 667 28.13 -12.57 -13.85
C CYS A 667 29.00 -12.24 -15.06
N TRP A 668 29.62 -11.06 -15.06
CA TRP A 668 30.60 -10.62 -16.05
C TRP A 668 31.60 -9.69 -15.41
N ASN A 669 32.79 -9.57 -16.00
CA ASN A 669 33.81 -8.64 -15.55
C ASN A 669 33.85 -7.36 -16.42
N ARG A 670 34.60 -6.37 -15.92
CA ARG A 670 34.74 -5.06 -16.58
C ARG A 670 35.32 -5.18 -18.01
N GLN A 671 36.25 -6.12 -18.24
CA GLN A 671 36.86 -6.34 -19.55
C GLN A 671 35.87 -6.87 -20.60
N TYR A 672 34.97 -7.80 -20.20
CA TYR A 672 33.91 -8.27 -21.07
C TYR A 672 32.98 -7.12 -21.51
N ARG A 673 32.58 -6.27 -20.55
CA ARG A 673 31.76 -5.10 -20.83
C ARG A 673 32.41 -4.13 -21.79
N SER A 674 33.71 -3.84 -21.58
CA SER A 674 34.53 -2.97 -22.43
C SER A 674 34.70 -3.53 -23.85
N LEU A 675 34.88 -4.85 -23.98
CA LEU A 675 35.09 -5.55 -25.25
C LEU A 675 33.85 -5.49 -26.16
N PHE A 676 32.67 -5.54 -25.57
CA PHE A 676 31.39 -5.54 -26.30
C PHE A 676 30.64 -4.19 -26.27
N GLY A 677 31.22 -3.14 -25.69
CA GLY A 677 30.60 -1.80 -25.61
C GLY A 677 29.26 -1.78 -24.88
N LEU A 678 29.08 -2.63 -23.89
CA LEU A 678 27.83 -2.73 -23.16
C LEU A 678 27.66 -1.53 -22.21
N PRO A 679 26.43 -1.00 -22.06
CA PRO A 679 26.14 0.11 -21.15
C PRO A 679 26.37 -0.27 -19.68
N ASP A 680 26.56 0.74 -18.84
CA ASP A 680 26.81 0.60 -17.39
C ASP A 680 25.66 -0.06 -16.65
#